data_16041f8215d14e604c6e0d0c8ee0de0d
#
_entry.id   16041f8215d14e604c6e0d0c8ee0de0d
#
_cell.length_a   1.000
_cell.length_b   1.000
_cell.length_c   1.000
_cell.angle_alpha   90.00
_cell.angle_beta   90.00
_cell.angle_gamma   90.00
#
_symmetry.space_group_name_H-M   'P 1'
#
loop_
_entity.id
_entity.type
_entity.pdbx_description
1 polymer ?
#
loop_
_entity_poly.entity_id
_entity_poly.type
_entity_poly.pdbx_seq_one_letter_code
_entity_poly.pdbx_strand_id
1 'polypeptide(L)'
;MERITKLRAMIALAIFAVILGFFALKLYDLQIIETGGSTNNQATFTTLTRVKAARGHILDKNGNPMVSNRASYDLIINHYVLLTANGTNENLLRLVKRCEEAGIEYTEHFPISQERPFTYTLDQQNPIWQDRFQVFLNYMEGLDSDITAPLLVEKLRDRYKIPAEWTDDEARKVIGLLYEMTLRKCVSSLPTFVFIEDANDEELSAIVELNIPGMKVEASTVREYNTKYAVHILGYVGAMSAEQWEYYKTVKGYDMDAQVGQDGLEKTYEESLHGIDGWREDTVTTDGTLVSSRYLQEPKAGSNVEISIDLGIQMAGEDMMAQVIEDLKKPDEKGNLKDGHDVEGGAFVAMDVKTGQILGCASYPSYDLNAFFDNYEELAKDELKPLYNRALLATYPPGSTYKMSTLIAAMDAKIIDSKTTIRDKGVFREIPGYEYACLQWTNYGGSHGQVDAARALQVSCNYYFYQLGYDLYKFKTDYMDITAKGLGLGERTGVELPEYIGHRSNAQTKAEQHVGDDKLWYQGDSVLTAIGQSENRFTPIQLCSYAATLANKGNRYKATFMNRVVSSDYKDLLEENKPELLSHMDISDEAFAAYNEGMYLVTSTEGGTADTAFVNFPIKVAGKTGTAETGIRGTSDNGAFICYAPLDDPQIAIAVYVEKGGHGSSLATIARSMLEVYFDVDEVGDVNSFENAIS
;
A
#
# COMPACT_ATOMS: atom_id res chain seq x y z
N MET A 1 -73.61 -7.73 -58.08
CA MET A 1 -72.89 -7.68 -56.78
C MET A 1 -72.42 -9.06 -56.30
N GLU A 2 -73.23 -10.08 -56.38
CA GLU A 2 -72.93 -11.45 -55.87
C GLU A 2 -71.67 -12.13 -56.50
N ARG A 3 -71.41 -11.95 -57.80
CA ARG A 3 -70.26 -12.51 -58.49
C ARG A 3 -68.89 -11.89 -58.00
N ILE A 4 -68.92 -10.59 -57.70
CA ILE A 4 -67.70 -9.87 -57.21
C ILE A 4 -67.39 -10.28 -55.77
N THR A 5 -68.40 -10.55 -54.95
CA THR A 5 -68.21 -10.99 -53.55
C THR A 5 -67.66 -12.44 -53.49
N LYS A 6 -68.17 -13.33 -54.40
CA LYS A 6 -67.61 -14.71 -54.51
C LYS A 6 -66.20 -14.74 -55.04
N LEU A 7 -65.79 -13.86 -55.93
CA LEU A 7 -64.41 -13.75 -56.42
C LEU A 7 -63.50 -13.22 -55.33
N ARG A 8 -63.86 -12.23 -54.53
CA ARG A 8 -63.12 -11.70 -53.40
C ARG A 8 -62.99 -12.74 -52.32
N ALA A 9 -63.99 -13.54 -52.02
CA ALA A 9 -63.93 -14.63 -51.07
C ALA A 9 -62.97 -15.74 -51.51
N MET A 10 -62.98 -16.10 -52.83
CA MET A 10 -62.04 -17.08 -53.38
C MET A 10 -60.57 -16.57 -53.35
N ILE A 11 -60.37 -15.29 -53.63
CA ILE A 11 -59.00 -14.69 -53.53
C ILE A 11 -58.51 -14.68 -52.07
N ALA A 12 -59.37 -14.29 -51.12
CA ALA A 12 -59.00 -14.33 -49.68
C ALA A 12 -58.69 -15.75 -49.19
N LEU A 13 -59.49 -16.75 -49.66
CA LEU A 13 -59.24 -18.17 -49.31
C LEU A 13 -57.93 -18.70 -49.92
N ALA A 14 -57.56 -18.29 -51.13
CA ALA A 14 -56.37 -18.62 -51.80
C ALA A 14 -55.13 -18.01 -51.07
N ILE A 15 -55.21 -16.74 -50.65
CA ILE A 15 -54.16 -16.07 -49.85
C ILE A 15 -54.01 -16.77 -48.52
N PHE A 16 -55.09 -17.10 -47.83
CA PHE A 16 -55.05 -17.82 -46.56
C PHE A 16 -54.45 -19.22 -46.72
N ALA A 17 -54.75 -19.95 -47.76
CA ALA A 17 -54.16 -21.26 -48.07
C ALA A 17 -52.61 -21.15 -48.32
N VAL A 18 -52.18 -20.10 -49.02
CA VAL A 18 -50.72 -19.84 -49.24
C VAL A 18 -50.00 -19.52 -47.92
N ILE A 19 -50.64 -18.69 -47.10
CA ILE A 19 -50.08 -18.36 -45.77
C ILE A 19 -49.98 -19.64 -44.89
N LEU A 20 -51.04 -20.44 -44.89
CA LEU A 20 -51.07 -21.69 -44.13
C LEU A 20 -50.02 -22.70 -44.64
N GLY A 21 -49.87 -22.79 -46.00
CA GLY A 21 -48.77 -23.57 -46.59
C GLY A 21 -47.41 -23.12 -46.23
N PHE A 22 -47.17 -21.79 -46.14
CA PHE A 22 -45.92 -21.22 -45.72
C PHE A 22 -45.65 -21.52 -44.23
N PHE A 23 -46.64 -21.41 -43.35
CA PHE A 23 -46.54 -21.78 -41.95
C PHE A 23 -46.28 -23.28 -41.76
N ALA A 24 -46.95 -24.14 -42.55
CA ALA A 24 -46.74 -25.59 -42.52
C ALA A 24 -45.31 -25.95 -42.96
N LEU A 25 -44.76 -25.29 -43.99
CA LEU A 25 -43.39 -25.47 -44.44
C LEU A 25 -42.39 -24.97 -43.40
N LYS A 26 -42.66 -23.83 -42.76
CA LYS A 26 -41.83 -23.32 -41.67
C LYS A 26 -41.88 -24.22 -40.44
N LEU A 27 -43.01 -24.78 -40.09
CA LEU A 27 -43.16 -25.76 -39.01
C LEU A 27 -42.45 -27.07 -39.34
N TYR A 28 -42.52 -27.50 -40.60
CA TYR A 28 -41.79 -28.68 -41.09
C TYR A 28 -40.29 -28.47 -41.06
N ASP A 29 -39.79 -27.29 -41.47
CA ASP A 29 -38.40 -26.89 -41.38
C ASP A 29 -37.91 -26.90 -39.89
N LEU A 30 -38.64 -26.27 -38.98
CA LEU A 30 -38.33 -26.21 -37.57
C LEU A 30 -38.42 -27.54 -36.85
N GLN A 31 -39.39 -28.42 -37.22
CA GLN A 31 -39.60 -29.68 -36.49
C GLN A 31 -38.90 -30.90 -37.10
N ILE A 32 -38.52 -30.86 -38.37
CA ILE A 32 -37.97 -32.05 -39.05
C ILE A 32 -36.59 -31.83 -39.65
N ILE A 33 -36.32 -30.62 -40.18
CA ILE A 33 -34.99 -30.34 -40.76
C ILE A 33 -34.01 -29.86 -39.67
N GLU A 34 -34.44 -28.94 -38.80
CA GLU A 34 -33.60 -28.52 -37.67
C GLU A 34 -33.48 -29.57 -36.54
N THR A 35 -34.50 -30.44 -36.36
CA THR A 35 -34.42 -31.58 -35.42
C THR A 35 -33.94 -32.89 -36.05
N GLY A 36 -33.90 -33.00 -37.37
CA GLY A 36 -33.55 -34.28 -38.10
C GLY A 36 -32.05 -34.54 -38.24
N GLY A 37 -31.18 -33.70 -37.69
CA GLY A 37 -29.73 -33.82 -37.76
C GLY A 37 -28.99 -34.27 -36.48
N SER A 38 -29.69 -34.41 -35.36
CA SER A 38 -29.04 -34.81 -34.12
C SER A 38 -29.82 -35.90 -33.39
N THR A 39 -29.40 -37.14 -33.54
CA THR A 39 -29.86 -38.27 -32.74
C THR A 39 -29.17 -38.34 -31.38
N ASN A 40 -28.89 -37.19 -30.76
CA ASN A 40 -28.47 -37.08 -29.37
C ASN A 40 -29.28 -36.02 -28.66
N ASN A 41 -30.48 -36.37 -28.19
CA ASN A 41 -31.20 -35.62 -27.18
C ASN A 41 -30.50 -35.71 -25.84
N GLN A 42 -29.23 -35.29 -25.77
CA GLN A 42 -28.60 -35.02 -24.47
C GLN A 42 -29.31 -33.79 -23.89
N ALA A 43 -29.90 -33.97 -22.71
CA ALA A 43 -30.46 -32.86 -22.00
C ALA A 43 -29.33 -31.79 -21.81
N THR A 44 -29.67 -30.58 -22.19
CA THR A 44 -28.76 -29.41 -21.97
C THR A 44 -29.28 -28.58 -20.81
N PHE A 45 -28.36 -27.98 -20.07
CA PHE A 45 -28.73 -26.97 -19.08
C PHE A 45 -27.86 -25.73 -19.26
N THR A 46 -28.43 -24.61 -18.91
CA THR A 46 -27.77 -23.31 -19.03
C THR A 46 -27.27 -22.88 -17.67
N THR A 47 -26.01 -22.54 -17.60
CA THR A 47 -25.36 -22.00 -16.41
C THR A 47 -24.96 -20.56 -16.67
N LEU A 48 -25.12 -19.72 -15.66
CA LEU A 48 -24.62 -18.36 -15.67
C LEU A 48 -23.27 -18.36 -14.98
N THR A 49 -22.23 -18.00 -15.72
CA THR A 49 -20.85 -17.95 -15.24
C THR A 49 -20.44 -16.49 -15.14
N ARG A 50 -19.92 -16.11 -13.99
CA ARG A 50 -19.29 -14.81 -13.81
C ARG A 50 -17.89 -14.84 -14.41
N VAL A 51 -17.50 -13.77 -15.09
CA VAL A 51 -16.17 -13.57 -15.64
C VAL A 51 -15.53 -12.40 -14.92
N LYS A 52 -14.49 -12.68 -14.13
CA LYS A 52 -13.78 -11.67 -13.35
C LYS A 52 -13.16 -10.64 -14.30
N ALA A 53 -13.28 -9.37 -13.93
CA ALA A 53 -12.61 -8.29 -14.64
C ALA A 53 -11.16 -8.17 -14.18
N ALA A 54 -10.25 -7.83 -15.09
CA ALA A 54 -8.88 -7.51 -14.71
C ALA A 54 -8.85 -6.21 -13.89
N ARG A 55 -8.04 -6.19 -12.83
CA ARG A 55 -7.78 -5.01 -12.01
C ARG A 55 -6.90 -4.03 -12.78
N GLY A 56 -7.10 -2.72 -12.62
CA GLY A 56 -6.25 -1.69 -13.22
C GLY A 56 -4.80 -1.76 -12.74
N HIS A 57 -3.87 -1.23 -13.51
CA HIS A 57 -2.46 -1.17 -13.15
C HIS A 57 -2.17 0.03 -12.24
N ILE A 58 -1.12 -0.07 -11.40
CA ILE A 58 -0.52 1.07 -10.73
C ILE A 58 0.81 1.36 -11.44
N LEU A 59 0.94 2.58 -11.97
CA LEU A 59 2.08 3.01 -12.76
C LEU A 59 2.85 4.10 -12.01
N ASP A 60 4.16 4.17 -12.20
CA ASP A 60 4.94 5.31 -11.76
C ASP A 60 4.63 6.57 -12.61
N LYS A 61 5.21 7.71 -12.26
CA LYS A 61 4.98 8.97 -13.00
C LYS A 61 5.43 8.94 -14.46
N ASN A 62 6.27 7.98 -14.83
CA ASN A 62 6.81 7.80 -16.18
C ASN A 62 6.03 6.75 -16.99
N GLY A 63 4.97 6.16 -16.38
CA GLY A 63 4.15 5.13 -17.01
C GLY A 63 4.70 3.71 -16.88
N ASN A 64 5.74 3.48 -16.08
CA ASN A 64 6.25 2.14 -15.82
C ASN A 64 5.32 1.38 -14.86
N PRO A 65 4.95 0.13 -15.14
CA PRO A 65 4.06 -0.64 -14.28
C PRO A 65 4.78 -1.08 -13.00
N MET A 66 4.41 -0.48 -11.88
CA MET A 66 4.85 -0.93 -10.55
C MET A 66 4.04 -2.12 -10.07
N VAL A 67 2.74 -2.15 -10.40
CA VAL A 67 1.82 -3.25 -10.11
C VAL A 67 0.98 -3.52 -11.34
N SER A 68 0.97 -4.79 -11.78
CA SER A 68 0.24 -5.24 -12.96
C SER A 68 -0.52 -6.55 -12.68
N ASN A 69 -1.03 -7.18 -13.73
CA ASN A 69 -1.65 -8.49 -13.64
C ASN A 69 -0.93 -9.42 -14.60
N ARG A 70 -0.55 -10.58 -14.10
CA ARG A 70 -0.05 -11.70 -14.89
C ARG A 70 -1.23 -12.58 -15.33
N ALA A 71 -1.21 -13.03 -16.57
CA ALA A 71 -2.15 -14.05 -17.02
C ALA A 71 -1.96 -15.34 -16.23
N SER A 72 -3.07 -15.97 -15.88
CA SER A 72 -3.12 -17.19 -15.08
C SER A 72 -4.25 -18.10 -15.54
N TYR A 73 -4.31 -19.29 -14.99
CA TYR A 73 -5.38 -20.26 -15.22
C TYR A 73 -5.85 -20.83 -13.90
N ASP A 74 -7.18 -20.85 -13.74
CA ASP A 74 -7.84 -21.50 -12.62
C ASP A 74 -8.45 -22.82 -13.05
N LEU A 75 -8.34 -23.87 -12.22
CA LEU A 75 -9.10 -25.11 -12.38
C LEU A 75 -10.41 -25.01 -11.61
N ILE A 76 -11.50 -24.93 -12.34
CA ILE A 76 -12.84 -24.79 -11.77
C ILE A 76 -13.65 -26.09 -11.89
N ILE A 77 -14.60 -26.31 -10.97
CA ILE A 77 -15.51 -27.44 -10.99
C ILE A 77 -16.95 -26.97 -11.02
N ASN A 78 -17.68 -27.33 -12.07
CA ASN A 78 -19.13 -27.11 -12.15
C ASN A 78 -19.86 -28.17 -11.32
N HIS A 79 -20.47 -27.73 -10.22
CA HIS A 79 -21.14 -28.61 -9.25
C HIS A 79 -22.34 -29.36 -9.82
N TYR A 80 -23.09 -28.79 -10.79
CA TYR A 80 -24.22 -29.47 -11.40
C TYR A 80 -23.75 -30.66 -12.24
N VAL A 81 -22.72 -30.47 -13.07
CA VAL A 81 -22.16 -31.54 -13.90
C VAL A 81 -21.57 -32.64 -13.03
N LEU A 82 -20.77 -32.27 -12.05
CA LEU A 82 -20.11 -33.26 -11.18
C LEU A 82 -21.12 -34.09 -10.37
N LEU A 83 -22.09 -33.46 -9.73
CA LEU A 83 -23.07 -34.16 -8.88
C LEU A 83 -24.07 -35.01 -9.66
N THR A 84 -24.24 -34.80 -10.98
CA THR A 84 -25.07 -35.63 -11.86
C THR A 84 -24.31 -36.69 -12.59
N ALA A 85 -22.99 -36.68 -12.54
CA ALA A 85 -22.12 -37.66 -13.19
C ALA A 85 -22.18 -39.01 -12.48
N ASN A 86 -21.93 -40.09 -13.24
CA ASN A 86 -21.74 -41.41 -12.66
C ASN A 86 -20.33 -41.52 -12.04
N GLY A 87 -20.22 -42.19 -10.90
CA GLY A 87 -18.93 -42.40 -10.24
C GLY A 87 -18.31 -41.12 -9.65
N THR A 88 -19.14 -40.23 -9.16
CA THR A 88 -18.70 -38.94 -8.57
C THR A 88 -17.69 -39.15 -7.46
N ASN A 89 -17.94 -40.08 -6.53
CA ASN A 89 -17.03 -40.31 -5.40
C ASN A 89 -15.67 -40.82 -5.86
N GLU A 90 -15.66 -41.80 -6.78
CA GLU A 90 -14.43 -42.40 -7.37
C GLU A 90 -13.64 -41.32 -8.15
N ASN A 91 -14.32 -40.47 -8.90
CA ASN A 91 -13.68 -39.39 -9.62
C ASN A 91 -13.03 -38.38 -8.66
N LEU A 92 -13.72 -38.00 -7.59
CA LEU A 92 -13.16 -37.10 -6.57
C LEU A 92 -11.99 -37.73 -5.81
N LEU A 93 -12.06 -39.03 -5.49
CA LEU A 93 -10.94 -39.73 -4.86
C LEU A 93 -9.72 -39.80 -5.79
N ARG A 94 -9.92 -40.07 -7.08
CA ARG A 94 -8.83 -40.03 -8.07
C ARG A 94 -8.20 -38.63 -8.15
N LEU A 95 -9.01 -37.59 -8.12
CA LEU A 95 -8.57 -36.19 -8.13
C LEU A 95 -7.71 -35.89 -6.91
N VAL A 96 -8.21 -36.18 -5.71
CA VAL A 96 -7.48 -35.99 -4.45
C VAL A 96 -6.16 -36.72 -4.44
N LYS A 97 -6.17 -38.04 -4.80
CA LYS A 97 -4.93 -38.84 -4.87
C LYS A 97 -3.92 -38.26 -5.82
N ARG A 98 -4.37 -37.78 -6.98
CA ARG A 98 -3.47 -37.16 -7.96
C ARG A 98 -2.83 -35.89 -7.44
N CYS A 99 -3.62 -35.05 -6.72
CA CYS A 99 -3.08 -33.87 -6.05
C CYS A 99 -2.02 -34.25 -5.01
N GLU A 100 -2.30 -35.22 -4.18
CA GLU A 100 -1.34 -35.73 -3.16
C GLU A 100 -0.04 -36.28 -3.78
N GLU A 101 -0.16 -37.10 -4.84
CA GLU A 101 0.99 -37.67 -5.57
C GLU A 101 1.87 -36.59 -6.22
N ALA A 102 1.27 -35.52 -6.68
CA ALA A 102 1.95 -34.40 -7.34
C ALA A 102 2.34 -33.24 -6.38
N GLY A 103 1.93 -33.31 -5.10
CA GLY A 103 2.16 -32.24 -4.13
C GLY A 103 1.38 -30.95 -4.44
N ILE A 104 0.21 -31.12 -5.10
CA ILE A 104 -0.64 -29.99 -5.51
C ILE A 104 -1.63 -29.66 -4.39
N GLU A 105 -1.62 -28.43 -3.93
CA GLU A 105 -2.61 -27.92 -2.99
C GLU A 105 -3.90 -27.53 -3.70
N TYR A 106 -5.05 -27.73 -3.04
CA TYR A 106 -6.36 -27.38 -3.57
C TYR A 106 -7.24 -26.73 -2.52
N THR A 107 -8.20 -25.94 -2.97
CA THR A 107 -9.12 -25.18 -2.12
C THR A 107 -10.19 -26.09 -1.51
N GLU A 108 -10.45 -25.95 -0.20
CA GLU A 108 -11.53 -26.62 0.52
C GLU A 108 -11.88 -25.83 1.78
N HIS A 109 -13.18 -25.60 2.04
CA HIS A 109 -13.67 -24.85 3.22
C HIS A 109 -14.51 -25.73 4.16
N PHE A 110 -14.48 -27.05 4.04
CA PHE A 110 -15.18 -27.91 5.00
C PHE A 110 -14.52 -27.81 6.38
N PRO A 111 -15.23 -27.34 7.43
CA PRO A 111 -14.61 -26.88 8.68
C PRO A 111 -14.30 -28.03 9.65
N ILE A 112 -13.67 -29.08 9.16
CA ILE A 112 -13.25 -30.24 9.98
C ILE A 112 -11.79 -30.56 9.62
N SER A 113 -11.00 -30.94 10.63
CA SER A 113 -9.59 -31.32 10.45
C SER A 113 -9.42 -32.42 9.39
N GLN A 114 -8.30 -32.38 8.66
CA GLN A 114 -7.99 -33.36 7.63
C GLN A 114 -7.72 -34.76 8.20
N GLU A 115 -7.12 -34.82 9.38
CA GLU A 115 -6.69 -36.05 10.06
C GLU A 115 -7.50 -36.33 11.34
N ARG A 116 -7.53 -37.57 11.79
CA ARG A 116 -8.10 -37.97 13.09
C ARG A 116 -7.20 -37.56 14.27
N PRO A 117 -7.80 -37.18 15.40
CA PRO A 117 -9.25 -37.12 15.69
C PRO A 117 -9.89 -35.93 14.97
N PHE A 118 -11.05 -36.17 14.31
CA PHE A 118 -11.77 -35.10 13.62
C PHE A 118 -12.30 -34.07 14.62
N THR A 119 -11.87 -32.83 14.41
CA THR A 119 -12.27 -31.65 15.22
C THR A 119 -12.75 -30.53 14.33
N TYR A 120 -13.58 -29.66 14.84
CA TYR A 120 -13.96 -28.45 14.12
C TYR A 120 -12.78 -27.47 14.01
N THR A 121 -12.66 -26.82 12.84
CA THR A 121 -11.70 -25.76 12.53
C THR A 121 -12.39 -24.42 12.21
N LEU A 122 -13.64 -24.28 12.66
CA LEU A 122 -14.48 -23.10 12.39
C LEU A 122 -13.86 -21.79 12.86
N ASP A 123 -13.19 -21.80 14.00
CA ASP A 123 -12.53 -20.65 14.61
C ASP A 123 -11.31 -20.16 13.79
N GLN A 124 -10.81 -21.00 12.92
CA GLN A 124 -9.70 -20.68 11.99
C GLN A 124 -10.20 -20.11 10.65
N GLN A 125 -11.52 -20.16 10.42
CA GLN A 125 -12.12 -19.72 9.16
C GLN A 125 -12.70 -18.31 9.26
N ASN A 126 -12.74 -17.63 8.13
CA ASN A 126 -13.46 -16.37 8.00
C ASN A 126 -14.93 -16.54 8.43
N PRO A 127 -15.50 -15.61 9.20
CA PRO A 127 -16.91 -15.64 9.64
C PRO A 127 -17.93 -15.89 8.53
N ILE A 128 -17.65 -15.47 7.31
CA ILE A 128 -18.48 -15.74 6.14
C ILE A 128 -18.62 -17.25 5.89
N TRP A 129 -17.53 -18.01 5.97
CA TRP A 129 -17.57 -19.46 5.80
C TRP A 129 -18.24 -20.16 6.98
N GLN A 130 -18.12 -19.61 8.18
CA GLN A 130 -18.85 -20.10 9.37
C GLN A 130 -20.37 -19.98 9.15
N ASP A 131 -20.86 -18.85 8.64
CA ASP A 131 -22.27 -18.65 8.31
C ASP A 131 -22.73 -19.63 7.20
N ARG A 132 -21.90 -19.86 6.18
CA ARG A 132 -22.20 -20.82 5.11
C ARG A 132 -22.29 -22.25 5.60
N PHE A 133 -21.46 -22.60 6.55
CA PHE A 133 -21.55 -23.91 7.21
C PHE A 133 -22.89 -24.09 7.95
N GLN A 134 -23.40 -23.08 8.63
CA GLN A 134 -24.73 -23.13 9.24
C GLN A 134 -25.85 -23.29 8.19
N VAL A 135 -25.74 -22.60 7.04
CA VAL A 135 -26.66 -22.78 5.92
C VAL A 135 -26.62 -24.21 5.40
N PHE A 136 -25.43 -24.80 5.25
CA PHE A 136 -25.25 -26.19 4.86
C PHE A 136 -25.91 -27.15 5.86
N LEU A 137 -25.68 -27.03 7.16
CA LEU A 137 -26.28 -27.88 8.18
C LEU A 137 -27.81 -27.79 8.14
N ASN A 138 -28.38 -26.60 7.98
CA ASN A 138 -29.81 -26.40 7.86
C ASN A 138 -30.42 -26.99 6.58
N TYR A 139 -29.66 -26.99 5.48
CA TYR A 139 -30.07 -27.59 4.22
C TYR A 139 -30.07 -29.11 4.26
N MET A 140 -29.14 -29.71 5.02
CA MET A 140 -28.96 -31.13 5.14
C MET A 140 -29.90 -31.70 6.21
N GLU A 141 -31.08 -32.17 5.81
CA GLU A 141 -32.08 -32.76 6.72
C GLU A 141 -31.46 -33.80 7.68
N GLY A 142 -31.77 -33.72 8.97
CA GLY A 142 -31.34 -34.65 10.02
C GLY A 142 -29.94 -34.41 10.52
N LEU A 143 -29.35 -33.21 10.27
CA LEU A 143 -28.16 -32.72 10.94
C LEU A 143 -28.56 -31.65 11.95
N ASP A 144 -28.17 -31.84 13.21
CA ASP A 144 -28.40 -30.86 14.26
C ASP A 144 -27.27 -29.83 14.30
N SER A 145 -27.54 -28.61 14.69
CA SER A 145 -26.55 -27.53 14.74
C SER A 145 -25.42 -27.76 15.74
N ASP A 146 -25.63 -28.66 16.73
CA ASP A 146 -24.68 -29.04 17.75
C ASP A 146 -24.02 -30.42 17.51
N ILE A 147 -24.13 -30.92 16.28
CA ILE A 147 -23.52 -32.21 15.89
C ILE A 147 -22.01 -32.17 16.11
N THR A 148 -21.42 -33.24 16.63
CA THR A 148 -19.97 -33.33 16.79
C THR A 148 -19.28 -33.63 15.46
N ALA A 149 -18.04 -33.15 15.26
CA ALA A 149 -17.30 -33.34 14.02
C ALA A 149 -17.16 -34.80 13.58
N PRO A 150 -16.83 -35.78 14.47
CA PRO A 150 -16.79 -37.19 14.07
C PRO A 150 -18.15 -37.75 13.60
N LEU A 151 -19.23 -37.36 14.29
CA LEU A 151 -20.58 -37.83 13.95
C LEU A 151 -21.07 -37.18 12.64
N LEU A 152 -20.67 -35.93 12.36
CA LEU A 152 -20.97 -35.25 11.10
C LEU A 152 -20.29 -35.99 9.92
N VAL A 153 -19.01 -36.34 10.05
CA VAL A 153 -18.29 -37.09 9.03
C VAL A 153 -18.94 -38.45 8.77
N GLU A 154 -19.34 -39.18 9.84
CA GLU A 154 -20.04 -40.47 9.74
C GLU A 154 -21.37 -40.32 8.98
N LYS A 155 -22.22 -39.37 9.38
CA LYS A 155 -23.51 -39.12 8.72
C LYS A 155 -23.36 -38.67 7.26
N LEU A 156 -22.35 -37.85 6.95
CA LEU A 156 -22.08 -37.42 5.57
C LEU A 156 -21.53 -38.56 4.73
N ARG A 157 -20.71 -39.47 5.32
CA ARG A 157 -20.24 -40.67 4.66
C ARG A 157 -21.41 -41.55 4.18
N ASP A 158 -22.40 -41.80 5.06
CA ASP A 158 -23.60 -42.55 4.70
C ASP A 158 -24.45 -41.80 3.65
N ARG A 159 -24.65 -40.50 3.80
CA ARG A 159 -25.49 -39.69 2.91
C ARG A 159 -24.94 -39.57 1.51
N TYR A 160 -23.65 -39.40 1.38
CA TYR A 160 -22.93 -39.38 0.09
C TYR A 160 -22.62 -40.75 -0.44
N LYS A 161 -23.01 -41.83 0.27
CA LYS A 161 -22.79 -43.23 -0.12
C LYS A 161 -21.31 -43.52 -0.41
N ILE A 162 -20.44 -43.00 0.43
CA ILE A 162 -18.99 -43.28 0.31
C ILE A 162 -18.73 -44.72 0.70
N PRO A 163 -17.97 -45.50 -0.12
CA PRO A 163 -17.67 -46.91 0.12
C PRO A 163 -17.07 -47.18 1.51
N ALA A 164 -17.54 -48.22 2.18
CA ALA A 164 -17.12 -48.54 3.52
C ALA A 164 -15.65 -48.98 3.61
N GLU A 165 -15.09 -49.49 2.48
CA GLU A 165 -13.70 -49.91 2.35
C GLU A 165 -12.69 -48.76 2.27
N TRP A 166 -13.14 -47.53 2.02
CA TRP A 166 -12.24 -46.37 2.00
C TRP A 166 -11.78 -46.00 3.41
N THR A 167 -10.54 -45.59 3.50
CA THR A 167 -10.02 -45.03 4.77
C THR A 167 -10.80 -43.81 5.20
N ASP A 168 -10.69 -43.46 6.49
CA ASP A 168 -11.36 -42.27 7.01
C ASP A 168 -10.81 -40.99 6.39
N ASP A 169 -9.51 -40.94 6.09
CA ASP A 169 -8.87 -39.79 5.42
C ASP A 169 -9.37 -39.63 3.99
N GLU A 170 -9.43 -40.73 3.21
CA GLU A 170 -10.00 -40.70 1.86
C GLU A 170 -11.45 -40.23 1.88
N ALA A 171 -12.25 -40.76 2.83
CA ALA A 171 -13.64 -40.38 3.00
C ALA A 171 -13.76 -38.89 3.36
N ARG A 172 -12.94 -38.39 4.31
CA ARG A 172 -12.96 -37.01 4.77
C ARG A 172 -12.64 -36.03 3.62
N LYS A 173 -11.61 -36.31 2.84
CA LYS A 173 -11.20 -35.45 1.70
C LYS A 173 -12.29 -35.37 0.63
N VAL A 174 -12.87 -36.49 0.27
CA VAL A 174 -13.98 -36.54 -0.68
C VAL A 174 -15.24 -35.84 -0.13
N ILE A 175 -15.53 -35.99 1.17
CA ILE A 175 -16.62 -35.27 1.84
C ILE A 175 -16.39 -33.75 1.75
N GLY A 176 -15.17 -33.26 1.92
CA GLY A 176 -14.84 -31.86 1.79
C GLY A 176 -15.18 -31.28 0.41
N LEU A 177 -14.83 -31.98 -0.65
CA LEU A 177 -15.19 -31.55 -2.01
C LEU A 177 -16.71 -31.67 -2.28
N LEU A 178 -17.36 -32.71 -1.76
CA LEU A 178 -18.84 -32.85 -1.86
C LEU A 178 -19.55 -31.76 -1.04
N TYR A 179 -19.00 -31.33 0.07
CA TYR A 179 -19.47 -30.17 0.82
C TYR A 179 -19.45 -28.91 -0.04
N GLU A 180 -18.31 -28.63 -0.72
CA GLU A 180 -18.21 -27.47 -1.63
C GLU A 180 -19.27 -27.49 -2.73
N MET A 181 -19.47 -28.65 -3.33
CA MET A 181 -20.49 -28.83 -4.38
C MET A 181 -21.91 -28.66 -3.84
N THR A 182 -22.19 -29.25 -2.66
CA THR A 182 -23.51 -29.17 -2.02
C THR A 182 -23.80 -27.75 -1.54
N LEU A 183 -22.79 -27.07 -1.02
CA LEU A 183 -22.91 -25.67 -0.57
C LEU A 183 -23.36 -24.76 -1.72
N ARG A 184 -22.76 -24.91 -2.92
CA ARG A 184 -23.15 -24.15 -4.12
C ARG A 184 -24.53 -24.50 -4.64
N LYS A 185 -25.00 -25.70 -4.38
CA LYS A 185 -26.36 -26.10 -4.67
C LYS A 185 -27.39 -25.44 -3.74
N CYS A 186 -27.06 -25.25 -2.46
CA CYS A 186 -27.99 -24.62 -1.50
C CYS A 186 -27.83 -23.10 -1.40
N VAL A 187 -26.71 -22.54 -1.85
CA VAL A 187 -26.42 -21.11 -1.87
C VAL A 187 -26.12 -20.67 -3.29
N SER A 188 -27.16 -20.30 -4.03
CA SER A 188 -27.08 -19.96 -5.46
C SER A 188 -26.25 -18.70 -5.77
N SER A 189 -25.95 -17.89 -4.75
CA SER A 189 -25.10 -16.70 -4.89
C SER A 189 -23.60 -17.01 -4.78
N LEU A 190 -23.22 -18.27 -4.48
CA LEU A 190 -21.81 -18.65 -4.49
C LEU A 190 -21.30 -18.77 -5.92
N PRO A 191 -20.08 -18.29 -6.20
CA PRO A 191 -19.43 -18.44 -7.50
C PRO A 191 -19.15 -19.91 -7.81
N THR A 192 -18.78 -20.20 -9.05
CA THR A 192 -18.26 -21.51 -9.45
C THR A 192 -17.07 -21.88 -8.56
N PHE A 193 -16.98 -23.16 -8.20
CA PHE A 193 -15.90 -23.60 -7.31
C PHE A 193 -14.55 -23.58 -8.03
N VAL A 194 -13.64 -22.77 -7.53
CA VAL A 194 -12.24 -22.75 -7.94
C VAL A 194 -11.52 -23.81 -7.11
N PHE A 195 -11.10 -24.88 -7.75
CA PHE A 195 -10.41 -25.99 -7.11
C PHE A 195 -8.92 -25.71 -6.92
N ILE A 196 -8.27 -25.14 -7.96
CA ILE A 196 -6.89 -24.65 -7.89
C ILE A 196 -6.88 -23.26 -8.51
N GLU A 197 -6.39 -22.28 -7.77
CA GLU A 197 -6.09 -20.93 -8.25
C GLU A 197 -4.66 -20.87 -8.79
N ASP A 198 -4.41 -20.04 -9.79
CA ASP A 198 -3.08 -19.79 -10.37
C ASP A 198 -2.31 -21.09 -10.75
N ALA A 199 -3.02 -22.02 -11.38
CA ALA A 199 -2.44 -23.31 -11.73
C ALA A 199 -1.33 -23.17 -12.79
N ASN A 200 -0.18 -23.77 -12.52
CA ASN A 200 0.94 -23.83 -13.46
C ASN A 200 0.74 -24.97 -14.51
N ASP A 201 1.60 -25.00 -15.54
CA ASP A 201 1.47 -25.96 -16.64
C ASP A 201 1.59 -27.43 -16.17
N GLU A 202 2.37 -27.72 -15.13
CA GLU A 202 2.54 -29.06 -14.58
C GLU A 202 1.27 -29.51 -13.84
N GLU A 203 0.69 -28.63 -13.03
CA GLU A 203 -0.57 -28.88 -12.32
C GLU A 203 -1.74 -29.03 -13.29
N LEU A 204 -1.84 -28.14 -14.30
CA LEU A 204 -2.84 -28.25 -15.34
C LEU A 204 -2.75 -29.60 -16.07
N SER A 205 -1.55 -29.99 -16.51
CA SER A 205 -1.33 -31.26 -17.20
C SER A 205 -1.68 -32.46 -16.32
N ALA A 206 -1.26 -32.45 -15.06
CA ALA A 206 -1.50 -33.51 -14.10
C ALA A 206 -2.98 -33.78 -13.84
N ILE A 207 -3.79 -32.71 -13.79
CA ILE A 207 -5.19 -32.78 -13.37
C ILE A 207 -6.14 -32.93 -14.58
N VAL A 208 -5.90 -32.22 -15.69
CA VAL A 208 -6.78 -32.23 -16.87
C VAL A 208 -6.85 -33.64 -17.50
N GLU A 209 -5.75 -34.42 -17.48
CA GLU A 209 -5.71 -35.79 -17.96
C GLU A 209 -6.68 -36.74 -17.25
N LEU A 210 -7.09 -36.42 -16.03
CA LEU A 210 -8.06 -37.23 -15.27
C LEU A 210 -9.47 -37.21 -15.87
N ASN A 211 -9.79 -36.27 -16.74
CA ASN A 211 -11.12 -36.05 -17.33
C ASN A 211 -12.26 -36.07 -16.29
N ILE A 212 -12.11 -35.29 -15.22
CA ILE A 212 -13.12 -35.18 -14.17
C ILE A 212 -14.36 -34.45 -14.73
N PRO A 213 -15.57 -35.06 -14.64
CA PRO A 213 -16.79 -34.41 -15.14
C PRO A 213 -17.03 -33.02 -14.52
N GLY A 214 -17.26 -32.04 -15.35
CA GLY A 214 -17.50 -30.66 -14.91
C GLY A 214 -16.27 -29.85 -14.56
N MET A 215 -15.07 -30.44 -14.63
CA MET A 215 -13.84 -29.69 -14.47
C MET A 215 -13.45 -28.95 -15.75
N LYS A 216 -13.02 -27.72 -15.61
CA LYS A 216 -12.59 -26.86 -16.72
C LYS A 216 -11.40 -26.02 -16.30
N VAL A 217 -10.57 -25.66 -17.28
CA VAL A 217 -9.55 -24.61 -17.15
C VAL A 217 -10.21 -23.28 -17.56
N GLU A 218 -10.10 -22.28 -16.71
CA GLU A 218 -10.61 -20.93 -16.97
C GLU A 218 -9.46 -19.93 -16.90
N ALA A 219 -9.39 -19.00 -17.87
CA ALA A 219 -8.39 -17.95 -17.84
C ALA A 219 -8.70 -16.98 -16.68
N SER A 220 -7.68 -16.64 -15.94
CA SER A 220 -7.71 -15.78 -14.77
C SER A 220 -6.55 -14.77 -14.81
N THR A 221 -6.44 -13.94 -13.81
CA THR A 221 -5.30 -13.02 -13.63
C THR A 221 -4.89 -12.99 -12.17
N VAL A 222 -3.57 -12.97 -11.94
CA VAL A 222 -2.98 -12.82 -10.61
C VAL A 222 -2.31 -11.45 -10.52
N ARG A 223 -2.47 -10.79 -9.37
CA ARG A 223 -1.82 -9.52 -9.09
C ARG A 223 -0.33 -9.72 -8.94
N GLU A 224 0.47 -8.92 -9.64
CA GLU A 224 1.91 -9.01 -9.67
C GLU A 224 2.55 -7.67 -9.33
N TYR A 225 3.48 -7.69 -8.38
CA TYR A 225 4.25 -6.52 -7.95
C TYR A 225 5.59 -6.54 -8.69
N ASN A 226 5.71 -5.68 -9.71
CA ASN A 226 6.86 -5.66 -10.62
C ASN A 226 8.10 -4.99 -10.02
N THR A 227 8.00 -4.54 -8.78
CA THR A 227 9.08 -3.86 -8.06
C THR A 227 9.18 -4.34 -6.62
N LYS A 228 10.39 -4.40 -6.09
CA LYS A 228 10.66 -4.61 -4.66
C LYS A 228 10.67 -3.30 -3.86
N TYR A 229 10.46 -2.17 -4.51
CA TYR A 229 10.50 -0.83 -3.91
C TYR A 229 9.11 -0.29 -3.63
N ALA A 230 9.02 0.75 -2.79
CA ALA A 230 7.77 1.43 -2.41
C ALA A 230 6.71 0.52 -1.77
N VAL A 231 7.11 -0.61 -1.17
CA VAL A 231 6.19 -1.66 -0.69
C VAL A 231 5.20 -1.14 0.35
N HIS A 232 5.62 -0.26 1.26
CA HIS A 232 4.77 0.36 2.29
C HIS A 232 3.74 1.33 1.73
N ILE A 233 3.88 1.72 0.45
CA ILE A 233 3.01 2.66 -0.23
C ILE A 233 2.05 1.92 -1.16
N LEU A 234 2.56 0.95 -1.93
CA LEU A 234 1.75 0.18 -2.87
C LEU A 234 0.64 -0.58 -2.15
N GLY A 235 0.96 -1.24 -1.05
CA GLY A 235 0.02 -2.11 -0.36
C GLY A 235 -0.24 -3.41 -1.12
N TYR A 236 -1.28 -4.14 -0.74
CA TYR A 236 -1.59 -5.45 -1.30
C TYR A 236 -3.09 -5.69 -1.43
N VAL A 237 -3.46 -6.67 -2.27
CA VAL A 237 -4.83 -7.16 -2.43
C VAL A 237 -5.04 -8.45 -1.67
N GLY A 238 -6.27 -8.72 -1.26
CA GLY A 238 -6.61 -9.95 -0.56
C GLY A 238 -8.12 -10.14 -0.43
N ALA A 239 -8.54 -11.29 0.12
CA ALA A 239 -9.93 -11.59 0.39
C ALA A 239 -10.53 -10.58 1.38
N MET A 240 -11.81 -10.26 1.21
CA MET A 240 -12.53 -9.36 2.10
C MET A 240 -12.67 -9.94 3.51
N SER A 241 -12.49 -9.09 4.53
CA SER A 241 -12.93 -9.42 5.89
C SER A 241 -14.47 -9.40 5.98
N ALA A 242 -15.02 -9.98 7.06
CA ALA A 242 -16.47 -9.95 7.29
C ALA A 242 -17.04 -8.52 7.37
N GLU A 243 -16.27 -7.59 7.96
CA GLU A 243 -16.66 -6.17 8.08
C GLU A 243 -16.63 -5.47 6.72
N GLN A 244 -15.62 -5.74 5.89
CA GLN A 244 -15.52 -5.23 4.53
C GLN A 244 -16.64 -5.78 3.65
N TRP A 245 -17.01 -7.06 3.81
CA TRP A 245 -18.04 -7.72 3.02
C TRP A 245 -19.38 -6.99 3.07
N GLU A 246 -19.85 -6.60 4.26
CA GLU A 246 -21.13 -5.88 4.39
C GLU A 246 -21.12 -4.58 3.59
N TYR A 247 -20.03 -3.83 3.63
CA TYR A 247 -19.86 -2.60 2.86
C TYR A 247 -19.79 -2.87 1.36
N TYR A 248 -18.88 -3.73 0.91
CA TYR A 248 -18.63 -3.95 -0.50
C TYR A 248 -19.82 -4.61 -1.20
N LYS A 249 -20.50 -5.53 -0.53
CA LYS A 249 -21.73 -6.16 -1.04
C LYS A 249 -22.86 -5.14 -1.23
N THR A 250 -23.14 -4.31 -0.22
CA THR A 250 -24.32 -3.44 -0.22
C THR A 250 -24.09 -2.16 -1.03
N VAL A 251 -22.88 -1.60 -1.00
CA VAL A 251 -22.55 -0.31 -1.63
C VAL A 251 -21.96 -0.48 -3.02
N LYS A 252 -21.12 -1.48 -3.23
CA LYS A 252 -20.37 -1.69 -4.48
C LYS A 252 -20.89 -2.85 -5.32
N GLY A 253 -21.68 -3.75 -4.73
CA GLY A 253 -22.20 -4.92 -5.43
C GLY A 253 -21.14 -6.00 -5.72
N TYR A 254 -20.03 -6.00 -4.95
CA TYR A 254 -18.99 -7.00 -5.11
C TYR A 254 -19.45 -8.37 -4.65
N ASP A 255 -18.89 -9.40 -5.20
CA ASP A 255 -19.16 -10.77 -4.76
C ASP A 255 -18.21 -11.19 -3.62
N MET A 256 -18.57 -12.27 -2.96
CA MET A 256 -17.93 -12.75 -1.74
C MET A 256 -16.47 -13.16 -1.94
N ASP A 257 -16.11 -13.62 -3.14
CA ASP A 257 -14.76 -14.05 -3.53
C ASP A 257 -13.94 -12.94 -4.20
N ALA A 258 -14.46 -11.71 -4.22
CA ALA A 258 -13.72 -10.59 -4.78
C ALA A 258 -12.49 -10.29 -3.92
N GLN A 259 -11.37 -10.11 -4.59
CA GLN A 259 -10.16 -9.58 -3.97
C GLN A 259 -10.22 -8.06 -4.01
N VAL A 260 -9.93 -7.44 -2.87
CA VAL A 260 -9.94 -5.97 -2.71
C VAL A 260 -8.62 -5.49 -2.14
N GLY A 261 -8.31 -4.23 -2.35
CA GLY A 261 -7.16 -3.60 -1.71
C GLY A 261 -7.28 -3.63 -0.18
N GLN A 262 -6.29 -4.21 0.48
CA GLN A 262 -6.27 -4.36 1.93
C GLN A 262 -5.49 -3.23 2.59
N ASP A 263 -4.47 -2.72 1.94
CA ASP A 263 -3.60 -1.65 2.45
C ASP A 263 -3.06 -0.78 1.31
N GLY A 264 -2.43 0.33 1.66
CA GLY A 264 -1.71 1.21 0.75
C GLY A 264 -2.59 1.79 -0.37
N LEU A 265 -1.96 2.04 -1.51
CA LEU A 265 -2.63 2.60 -2.69
C LEU A 265 -3.61 1.62 -3.33
N GLU A 266 -3.36 0.30 -3.20
CA GLU A 266 -4.32 -0.72 -3.63
C GLU A 266 -5.69 -0.52 -2.97
N LYS A 267 -5.70 -0.20 -1.66
CA LYS A 267 -6.92 0.09 -0.91
C LYS A 267 -7.48 1.48 -1.20
N THR A 268 -6.60 2.46 -1.27
CA THR A 268 -6.99 3.86 -1.45
C THR A 268 -7.66 4.10 -2.79
N TYR A 269 -7.13 3.46 -3.84
CA TYR A 269 -7.66 3.59 -5.20
C TYR A 269 -8.51 2.39 -5.64
N GLU A 270 -9.07 1.62 -4.68
CA GLU A 270 -9.93 0.47 -4.95
C GLU A 270 -11.03 0.77 -5.98
N GLU A 271 -11.69 1.92 -5.88
CA GLU A 271 -12.78 2.30 -6.78
C GLU A 271 -12.33 2.48 -8.24
N SER A 272 -11.11 2.95 -8.45
CA SER A 272 -10.54 3.12 -9.78
C SER A 272 -9.95 1.81 -10.31
N LEU A 273 -9.26 1.07 -9.44
CA LEU A 273 -8.54 -0.13 -9.79
C LEU A 273 -9.44 -1.34 -9.99
N HIS A 274 -10.53 -1.47 -9.23
CA HIS A 274 -11.46 -2.59 -9.36
C HIS A 274 -12.27 -2.49 -10.64
N GLY A 275 -12.30 -3.58 -11.42
CA GLY A 275 -13.09 -3.65 -12.65
C GLY A 275 -14.55 -3.96 -12.38
N ILE A 276 -15.32 -4.06 -13.44
CA ILE A 276 -16.72 -4.51 -13.40
C ILE A 276 -16.79 -5.87 -14.06
N ASP A 277 -17.17 -6.89 -13.29
CA ASP A 277 -17.24 -8.25 -13.79
C ASP A 277 -18.31 -8.45 -14.84
N GLY A 278 -18.04 -9.39 -15.71
CA GLY A 278 -18.98 -9.80 -16.77
C GLY A 278 -19.82 -10.99 -16.36
N TRP A 279 -20.86 -11.24 -17.15
CA TRP A 279 -21.71 -12.42 -17.05
C TRP A 279 -21.74 -13.15 -18.36
N ARG A 280 -21.44 -14.45 -18.33
CA ARG A 280 -21.47 -15.32 -19.48
C ARG A 280 -22.47 -16.44 -19.26
N GLU A 281 -23.35 -16.63 -20.25
CA GLU A 281 -24.30 -17.72 -20.29
C GLU A 281 -23.70 -18.87 -21.09
N ASP A 282 -23.44 -19.99 -20.41
CA ASP A 282 -22.90 -21.21 -21.01
C ASP A 282 -24.00 -22.30 -21.04
N THR A 283 -24.32 -22.82 -22.21
CA THR A 283 -25.19 -24.01 -22.36
C THR A 283 -24.32 -25.24 -22.53
N VAL A 284 -24.46 -26.18 -21.63
CA VAL A 284 -23.67 -27.41 -21.60
C VAL A 284 -24.57 -28.64 -21.63
N THR A 285 -24.08 -29.72 -22.18
CA THR A 285 -24.74 -31.05 -22.13
C THR A 285 -24.54 -31.67 -20.74
N THR A 286 -25.27 -32.76 -20.44
CA THR A 286 -25.15 -33.47 -19.14
C THR A 286 -23.77 -34.08 -18.89
N ASP A 287 -22.96 -34.27 -19.92
CA ASP A 287 -21.56 -34.70 -19.82
C ASP A 287 -20.58 -33.54 -19.72
N GLY A 288 -21.06 -32.30 -19.69
CA GLY A 288 -20.25 -31.11 -19.55
C GLY A 288 -19.70 -30.48 -20.83
N THR A 289 -20.08 -31.04 -22.00
CA THR A 289 -19.67 -30.48 -23.30
C THR A 289 -20.36 -29.12 -23.55
N LEU A 290 -19.58 -28.11 -23.87
CA LEU A 290 -20.08 -26.76 -24.17
C LEU A 290 -20.78 -26.78 -25.53
N VAL A 291 -22.07 -26.41 -25.54
CA VAL A 291 -22.91 -26.30 -26.76
C VAL A 291 -22.92 -24.88 -27.30
N SER A 292 -23.10 -23.90 -26.43
CA SER A 292 -23.04 -22.48 -26.76
C SER A 292 -22.57 -21.65 -25.59
N SER A 293 -21.94 -20.53 -25.90
CA SER A 293 -21.46 -19.55 -24.92
C SER A 293 -21.72 -18.13 -25.45
N ARG A 294 -22.29 -17.28 -24.62
CA ARG A 294 -22.48 -15.86 -24.98
C ARG A 294 -22.32 -14.96 -23.76
N TYR A 295 -21.71 -13.80 -23.93
CA TYR A 295 -21.70 -12.78 -22.89
C TYR A 295 -23.07 -12.10 -22.81
N LEU A 296 -23.64 -12.04 -21.61
CA LEU A 296 -24.77 -11.18 -21.26
C LEU A 296 -24.27 -9.78 -20.92
N GLN A 297 -23.09 -9.73 -20.30
CA GLN A 297 -22.35 -8.52 -19.98
C GLN A 297 -20.85 -8.84 -20.10
N GLU A 298 -20.13 -8.10 -20.92
CA GLU A 298 -18.69 -8.25 -21.01
C GLU A 298 -18.01 -7.68 -19.75
N PRO A 299 -16.93 -8.31 -19.24
CA PRO A 299 -16.16 -7.75 -18.14
C PRO A 299 -15.49 -6.45 -18.60
N LYS A 300 -15.46 -5.47 -17.72
CA LYS A 300 -14.78 -4.19 -17.95
C LYS A 300 -13.62 -4.06 -16.98
N ALA A 301 -12.40 -4.04 -17.48
CA ALA A 301 -11.20 -3.88 -16.67
C ALA A 301 -11.22 -2.56 -15.88
N GLY A 302 -10.60 -2.56 -14.71
CA GLY A 302 -10.39 -1.37 -13.89
C GLY A 302 -9.51 -0.33 -14.58
N SER A 303 -9.59 0.91 -14.12
CA SER A 303 -8.79 2.02 -14.62
C SER A 303 -7.37 1.93 -14.08
N ASN A 304 -6.40 2.39 -14.86
CA ASN A 304 -5.01 2.47 -14.43
C ASN A 304 -4.78 3.75 -13.61
N VAL A 305 -4.08 3.61 -12.51
CA VAL A 305 -3.70 4.73 -11.64
C VAL A 305 -2.21 5.01 -11.84
N GLU A 306 -1.90 6.19 -12.37
CA GLU A 306 -0.54 6.69 -12.46
C GLU A 306 -0.26 7.53 -11.21
N ILE A 307 0.72 7.10 -10.43
CA ILE A 307 1.13 7.79 -9.21
C ILE A 307 2.30 8.74 -9.46
N SER A 308 2.53 9.65 -8.53
CA SER A 308 3.59 10.65 -8.64
C SER A 308 4.98 10.12 -8.30
N ILE A 309 5.10 8.90 -7.78
CA ILE A 309 6.40 8.26 -7.49
C ILE A 309 7.23 8.18 -8.77
N ASP A 310 8.47 8.63 -8.69
CA ASP A 310 9.52 8.34 -9.67
C ASP A 310 10.26 7.10 -9.21
N LEU A 311 10.16 6.02 -9.97
CA LEU A 311 10.80 4.75 -9.58
C LEU A 311 12.33 4.89 -9.47
N GLY A 312 12.97 5.73 -10.28
CA GLY A 312 14.41 6.00 -10.18
C GLY A 312 14.79 6.67 -8.87
N ILE A 313 14.06 7.71 -8.46
CA ILE A 313 14.27 8.38 -7.16
C ILE A 313 14.00 7.43 -5.99
N GLN A 314 12.94 6.63 -6.10
CA GLN A 314 12.56 5.65 -5.10
C GLN A 314 13.67 4.62 -4.88
N MET A 315 14.19 4.05 -5.97
CA MET A 315 15.29 3.08 -5.96
C MET A 315 16.55 3.68 -5.35
N ALA A 316 16.98 4.85 -5.82
CA ALA A 316 18.18 5.52 -5.31
C ALA A 316 18.08 5.80 -3.79
N GLY A 317 16.90 6.24 -3.33
CA GLY A 317 16.68 6.50 -1.90
C GLY A 317 16.69 5.24 -1.05
N GLU A 318 16.01 4.16 -1.45
CA GLU A 318 15.94 2.91 -0.69
C GLU A 318 17.30 2.19 -0.65
N ASP A 319 17.95 2.06 -1.80
CA ASP A 319 19.25 1.38 -1.88
C ASP A 319 20.33 2.13 -1.08
N MET A 320 20.37 3.47 -1.20
CA MET A 320 21.33 4.27 -0.42
C MET A 320 21.00 4.27 1.07
N MET A 321 19.72 4.29 1.46
CA MET A 321 19.32 4.19 2.87
C MET A 321 19.73 2.85 3.47
N ALA A 322 19.51 1.75 2.77
CA ALA A 322 19.95 0.43 3.19
C ALA A 322 21.49 0.37 3.33
N GLN A 323 22.22 0.92 2.36
CA GLN A 323 23.68 0.97 2.41
C GLN A 323 24.20 1.79 3.60
N VAL A 324 23.65 2.99 3.82
CA VAL A 324 24.04 3.85 4.95
C VAL A 324 23.77 3.16 6.28
N ILE A 325 22.62 2.51 6.44
CA ILE A 325 22.26 1.77 7.65
C ILE A 325 23.25 0.62 7.90
N GLU A 326 23.57 -0.15 6.87
CA GLU A 326 24.55 -1.23 6.99
C GLU A 326 25.97 -0.71 7.29
N ASP A 327 26.35 0.44 6.76
CA ASP A 327 27.66 1.06 7.04
C ASP A 327 27.74 1.65 8.46
N LEU A 328 26.63 2.11 9.02
CA LEU A 328 26.55 2.54 10.42
C LEU A 328 26.77 1.38 11.39
N LYS A 329 26.24 0.19 11.09
CA LYS A 329 26.41 -1.02 11.91
C LYS A 329 27.85 -1.54 11.95
N LYS A 330 28.66 -1.23 10.93
CA LYS A 330 30.05 -1.68 10.86
C LYS A 330 30.95 -0.86 11.81
N PRO A 331 31.87 -1.48 12.54
CA PRO A 331 32.84 -0.76 13.36
C PRO A 331 33.75 0.16 12.52
N ASP A 332 34.39 1.11 13.15
CA ASP A 332 35.40 1.96 12.52
C ASP A 332 36.69 1.15 12.17
N GLU A 333 37.65 1.78 11.49
CA GLU A 333 38.95 1.16 11.12
C GLU A 333 39.76 0.66 12.32
N LYS A 334 39.44 1.12 13.51
CA LYS A 334 40.12 0.73 14.78
C LYS A 334 39.33 -0.34 15.54
N GLY A 335 38.16 -0.76 15.02
CA GLY A 335 37.27 -1.74 15.64
C GLY A 335 36.34 -1.17 16.71
N ASN A 336 36.20 0.16 16.84
CA ASN A 336 35.25 0.77 17.75
C ASN A 336 33.88 0.85 17.13
N LEU A 337 32.84 0.72 17.96
CA LEU A 337 31.45 0.95 17.51
C LEU A 337 31.28 2.42 17.15
N LYS A 338 30.66 2.67 15.98
CA LYS A 338 30.28 4.01 15.53
C LYS A 338 29.04 4.50 16.26
N ASP A 339 28.84 5.81 16.31
CA ASP A 339 27.52 6.38 16.58
C ASP A 339 26.57 5.98 15.45
N GLY A 340 25.41 5.40 15.79
CA GLY A 340 24.51 4.77 14.83
C GLY A 340 24.66 3.25 14.68
N HIS A 341 25.56 2.58 15.44
CA HIS A 341 25.77 1.13 15.34
C HIS A 341 24.56 0.30 15.76
N ASP A 342 23.67 0.86 16.57
CA ASP A 342 22.43 0.26 17.08
C ASP A 342 21.16 0.74 16.33
N VAL A 343 21.33 1.14 15.07
CA VAL A 343 20.24 1.59 14.19
C VAL A 343 19.15 0.53 14.05
N GLU A 344 17.89 0.95 14.19
CA GLU A 344 16.70 0.06 14.13
C GLU A 344 15.92 0.21 12.85
N GLY A 345 15.74 1.44 12.36
CA GLY A 345 14.93 1.69 11.18
C GLY A 345 15.11 3.09 10.63
N GLY A 346 14.47 3.35 9.51
CA GLY A 346 14.55 4.67 8.89
C GLY A 346 13.41 4.91 7.91
N ALA A 347 13.34 6.14 7.41
CA ALA A 347 12.40 6.53 6.38
C ALA A 347 12.92 7.74 5.61
N PHE A 348 12.49 7.87 4.36
CA PHE A 348 12.62 9.11 3.62
C PHE A 348 11.33 9.48 2.90
N VAL A 349 11.19 10.76 2.59
CA VAL A 349 10.15 11.29 1.72
C VAL A 349 10.80 12.34 0.81
N ALA A 350 10.52 12.27 -0.49
CA ALA A 350 10.85 13.28 -1.48
C ALA A 350 9.57 13.85 -2.09
N MET A 351 9.47 15.17 -2.23
CA MET A 351 8.24 15.86 -2.64
C MET A 351 8.56 16.99 -3.63
N ASP A 352 7.72 17.13 -4.64
CA ASP A 352 7.71 18.31 -5.51
C ASP A 352 7.23 19.55 -4.73
N VAL A 353 8.06 20.57 -4.70
CA VAL A 353 7.84 21.79 -3.88
C VAL A 353 6.62 22.57 -4.35
N LYS A 354 6.31 22.56 -5.65
CA LYS A 354 5.28 23.41 -6.27
C LYS A 354 3.91 22.73 -6.35
N THR A 355 3.86 21.40 -6.25
CA THR A 355 2.62 20.63 -6.42
C THR A 355 2.22 19.83 -5.19
N GLY A 356 3.16 19.51 -4.29
CA GLY A 356 2.95 18.60 -3.17
C GLY A 356 2.97 17.11 -3.58
N GLN A 357 3.23 16.78 -4.83
CA GLN A 357 3.34 15.41 -5.32
C GLN A 357 4.53 14.71 -4.68
N ILE A 358 4.31 13.49 -4.16
CA ILE A 358 5.34 12.68 -3.53
C ILE A 358 6.09 11.92 -4.63
N LEU A 359 7.37 12.22 -4.78
CA LEU A 359 8.25 11.64 -5.79
C LEU A 359 8.96 10.37 -5.32
N GLY A 360 9.10 10.21 -4.00
CA GLY A 360 9.66 9.03 -3.36
C GLY A 360 9.24 8.96 -1.89
N CYS A 361 8.97 7.75 -1.39
CA CYS A 361 8.57 7.53 0.00
C CYS A 361 8.87 6.09 0.40
N ALA A 362 9.70 5.88 1.41
CA ALA A 362 10.05 4.56 1.88
C ALA A 362 10.22 4.49 3.39
N SER A 363 10.12 3.26 3.89
CA SER A 363 10.47 2.88 5.26
C SER A 363 11.45 1.70 5.24
N TYR A 364 12.36 1.65 6.21
CA TYR A 364 13.32 0.58 6.40
C TYR A 364 13.10 -0.05 7.80
N PRO A 365 13.20 -1.38 7.97
CA PRO A 365 13.43 -2.36 6.91
C PRO A 365 12.25 -2.49 5.96
N SER A 366 12.52 -3.01 4.75
CA SER A 366 11.54 -3.31 3.71
C SER A 366 11.23 -4.81 3.68
N TYR A 367 10.25 -5.23 2.86
CA TYR A 367 9.85 -6.62 2.67
C TYR A 367 9.45 -6.87 1.22
N ASP A 368 9.23 -8.13 0.83
CA ASP A 368 8.76 -8.50 -0.51
C ASP A 368 7.24 -8.67 -0.54
N LEU A 369 6.54 -7.87 -1.37
CA LEU A 369 5.10 -7.96 -1.54
C LEU A 369 4.66 -9.25 -2.24
N ASN A 370 5.47 -9.82 -3.14
CA ASN A 370 5.12 -11.07 -3.81
C ASN A 370 5.20 -12.29 -2.86
N ALA A 371 6.04 -12.21 -1.82
CA ALA A 371 6.17 -13.23 -0.79
C ALA A 371 5.48 -12.84 0.55
N PHE A 372 4.62 -11.81 0.53
CA PHE A 372 4.04 -11.24 1.76
C PHE A 372 3.23 -12.24 2.57
N PHE A 373 2.34 -12.99 1.91
CA PHE A 373 1.47 -13.94 2.61
C PHE A 373 2.24 -15.13 3.16
N ASP A 374 3.25 -15.61 2.46
CA ASP A 374 4.09 -16.73 2.89
C ASP A 374 4.95 -16.38 4.11
N ASN A 375 5.40 -15.11 4.19
CA ASN A 375 6.30 -14.63 5.24
C ASN A 375 5.60 -13.79 6.32
N TYR A 376 4.27 -13.62 6.26
CA TYR A 376 3.54 -12.70 7.14
C TYR A 376 3.79 -12.93 8.63
N GLU A 377 3.80 -14.19 9.08
CA GLU A 377 4.03 -14.51 10.49
C GLU A 377 5.42 -14.13 10.98
N GLU A 378 6.43 -14.28 10.14
CA GLU A 378 7.82 -13.88 10.43
C GLU A 378 7.91 -12.34 10.47
N LEU A 379 7.42 -11.67 9.44
CA LEU A 379 7.40 -10.20 9.35
C LEU A 379 6.65 -9.55 10.52
N ALA A 380 5.53 -10.15 10.95
CA ALA A 380 4.71 -9.62 12.05
C ALA A 380 5.38 -9.79 13.44
N LYS A 381 6.29 -10.77 13.57
CA LYS A 381 7.03 -11.05 14.83
C LYS A 381 8.40 -10.36 14.87
N ASP A 382 8.86 -9.79 13.76
CA ASP A 382 10.16 -9.12 13.69
C ASP A 382 10.18 -7.87 14.58
N GLU A 383 11.18 -7.80 15.46
CA GLU A 383 11.38 -6.69 16.40
C GLU A 383 11.62 -5.35 15.70
N LEU A 384 12.20 -5.36 14.50
CA LEU A 384 12.43 -4.17 13.67
C LEU A 384 11.16 -3.68 12.94
N LYS A 385 10.05 -4.43 13.05
CA LYS A 385 8.73 -4.05 12.51
C LYS A 385 8.77 -3.65 11.03
N PRO A 386 9.17 -4.55 10.12
CA PRO A 386 9.26 -4.23 8.68
C PRO A 386 7.92 -3.82 8.06
N LEU A 387 6.77 -4.24 8.63
CA LEU A 387 5.45 -3.85 8.13
C LEU A 387 5.02 -2.43 8.51
N TYR A 388 5.79 -1.77 9.40
CA TYR A 388 5.39 -0.46 9.91
C TYR A 388 5.84 0.68 8.98
N ASN A 389 4.89 1.43 8.43
CA ASN A 389 5.17 2.58 7.58
C ASN A 389 5.70 3.77 8.41
N ARG A 390 7.02 3.82 8.62
CA ARG A 390 7.68 4.86 9.39
C ARG A 390 7.55 6.23 8.76
N ALA A 391 7.50 6.31 7.44
CA ALA A 391 7.43 7.58 6.72
C ALA A 391 6.16 8.38 7.06
N LEU A 392 5.04 7.68 7.25
CA LEU A 392 3.71 8.29 7.46
C LEU A 392 3.19 8.16 8.89
N LEU A 393 3.62 7.13 9.65
CA LEU A 393 3.01 6.77 10.93
C LEU A 393 3.93 6.96 12.14
N ALA A 394 5.25 6.94 11.98
CA ALA A 394 6.17 7.13 13.09
C ALA A 394 6.44 8.61 13.35
N THR A 395 6.45 9.01 14.61
CA THR A 395 6.68 10.39 15.02
C THR A 395 7.96 10.51 15.83
N TYR A 396 8.78 11.48 15.48
CA TYR A 396 10.12 11.66 16.03
C TYR A 396 10.40 13.11 16.39
N PRO A 397 11.33 13.36 17.34
CA PRO A 397 11.83 14.71 17.59
C PRO A 397 12.65 15.17 16.38
N PRO A 398 12.35 16.36 15.82
CA PRO A 398 13.02 16.87 14.62
C PRO A 398 14.48 17.29 14.86
N GLY A 399 14.87 17.52 16.10
CA GLY A 399 16.19 18.06 16.45
C GLY A 399 16.48 19.37 15.70
N SER A 400 17.72 19.58 15.32
CA SER A 400 18.18 20.81 14.68
C SER A 400 17.51 21.16 13.33
N THR A 401 16.71 20.24 12.73
CA THR A 401 15.92 20.57 11.54
C THR A 401 14.75 21.52 11.85
N TYR A 402 14.41 21.70 13.12
CA TYR A 402 13.39 22.66 13.57
C TYR A 402 13.88 24.12 13.62
N LYS A 403 15.20 24.35 13.61
CA LYS A 403 15.83 25.66 13.88
C LYS A 403 15.38 26.79 12.96
N MET A 404 15.00 26.49 11.71
CA MET A 404 14.45 27.51 10.80
C MET A 404 13.13 28.06 11.32
N SER A 405 12.25 27.19 11.86
CA SER A 405 11.01 27.64 12.51
C SER A 405 11.28 28.58 13.67
N THR A 406 12.24 28.29 14.53
CA THR A 406 12.66 29.14 15.64
C THR A 406 13.22 30.48 15.16
N LEU A 407 14.04 30.47 14.10
CA LEU A 407 14.61 31.67 13.52
C LEU A 407 13.51 32.61 12.99
N ILE A 408 12.57 32.08 12.22
CA ILE A 408 11.42 32.83 11.70
C ILE A 408 10.61 33.40 12.86
N ALA A 409 10.29 32.59 13.87
CA ALA A 409 9.56 33.05 15.07
C ALA A 409 10.25 34.19 15.80
N ALA A 410 11.58 34.14 15.95
CA ALA A 410 12.35 35.20 16.61
C ALA A 410 12.41 36.50 15.79
N MET A 411 12.47 36.42 14.46
CA MET A 411 12.44 37.59 13.57
C MET A 411 11.03 38.19 13.52
N ASP A 412 9.96 37.39 13.49
CA ASP A 412 8.58 37.85 13.57
C ASP A 412 8.28 38.55 14.90
N ALA A 413 8.83 38.04 16.00
CA ALA A 413 8.76 38.65 17.32
C ALA A 413 9.68 39.89 17.45
N LYS A 414 10.48 40.22 16.42
CA LYS A 414 11.46 41.32 16.39
C LYS A 414 12.50 41.28 17.52
N ILE A 415 12.86 40.08 17.92
CA ILE A 415 13.95 39.81 18.89
C ILE A 415 15.29 39.99 18.20
N ILE A 416 15.39 39.56 16.94
CA ILE A 416 16.59 39.63 16.10
C ILE A 416 16.20 40.14 14.71
N ASP A 417 17.23 40.60 14.00
CA ASP A 417 17.26 40.79 12.54
C ASP A 417 18.37 39.90 11.94
N SER A 418 18.54 39.88 10.61
CA SER A 418 19.55 39.11 9.93
C SER A 418 21.01 39.40 10.31
N LYS A 419 21.27 40.60 10.89
CA LYS A 419 22.59 41.07 11.26
C LYS A 419 22.88 40.92 12.77
N THR A 420 21.86 40.54 13.53
CA THR A 420 22.00 40.34 14.98
C THR A 420 22.95 39.18 15.27
N THR A 421 24.01 39.51 16.01
CA THR A 421 24.98 38.46 16.40
C THR A 421 24.85 38.11 17.87
N ILE A 422 24.97 36.83 18.20
CA ILE A 422 24.99 36.28 19.56
C ILE A 422 26.36 35.61 19.79
N ARG A 423 26.94 35.88 20.95
CA ARG A 423 28.21 35.25 21.32
C ARG A 423 27.99 33.90 22.01
N ASP A 424 28.31 32.82 21.29
CA ASP A 424 28.35 31.49 21.88
C ASP A 424 29.47 31.41 22.90
N LYS A 425 29.13 31.07 24.15
CA LYS A 425 30.05 30.87 25.28
C LYS A 425 30.31 29.38 25.61
N GLY A 426 29.80 28.48 24.72
CA GLY A 426 29.88 27.02 24.91
C GLY A 426 28.69 26.45 25.69
N VAL A 427 28.41 26.99 26.87
CA VAL A 427 27.34 26.55 27.77
C VAL A 427 26.41 27.70 28.11
N PHE A 428 25.14 27.53 27.85
CA PHE A 428 24.08 28.49 28.17
C PHE A 428 23.62 28.34 29.62
N ARG A 429 23.72 29.43 30.43
CA ARG A 429 23.48 29.45 31.86
C ARG A 429 22.53 30.56 32.31
N GLU A 430 21.69 31.09 31.42
CA GLU A 430 20.78 32.20 31.74
C GLU A 430 19.60 31.75 32.63
N ILE A 431 19.37 30.41 32.75
CA ILE A 431 18.36 29.86 33.66
C ILE A 431 19.06 29.35 34.94
N PRO A 432 18.75 29.88 36.12
CA PRO A 432 19.40 29.49 37.35
C PRO A 432 19.23 28.01 37.63
N GLY A 433 20.37 27.30 37.89
CA GLY A 433 20.38 25.87 38.20
C GLY A 433 20.36 24.93 37.00
N TYR A 434 20.34 25.46 35.77
CA TYR A 434 20.36 24.66 34.52
C TYR A 434 21.51 25.07 33.63
N GLU A 435 22.11 24.09 32.99
CA GLU A 435 23.19 24.27 32.02
C GLU A 435 22.88 23.51 30.73
N TYR A 436 22.88 24.24 29.59
CA TYR A 436 22.64 23.66 28.27
C TYR A 436 23.90 23.83 27.42
N ALA A 437 24.57 22.73 27.10
CA ALA A 437 25.81 22.77 26.35
C ALA A 437 25.53 22.81 24.82
N CYS A 438 26.32 23.62 24.12
CA CYS A 438 26.39 23.55 22.66
C CYS A 438 27.21 22.30 22.27
N LEU A 439 26.88 21.63 21.15
CA LEU A 439 27.61 20.44 20.67
C LEU A 439 29.11 20.72 20.50
N GLN A 440 29.48 21.92 20.05
CA GLN A 440 30.88 22.33 19.94
C GLN A 440 31.61 22.26 21.30
N TRP A 441 30.93 22.62 22.39
CA TRP A 441 31.46 22.49 23.72
C TRP A 441 31.54 21.02 24.18
N THR A 442 30.49 20.27 23.97
CA THR A 442 30.42 18.87 24.38
C THR A 442 31.47 18.01 23.68
N ASN A 443 31.66 18.23 22.38
CA ASN A 443 32.56 17.39 21.57
C ASN A 443 34.04 17.86 21.63
N TYR A 444 34.26 19.18 21.73
CA TYR A 444 35.60 19.75 21.55
C TYR A 444 36.03 20.72 22.66
N GLY A 445 35.18 20.99 23.66
CA GLY A 445 35.48 21.93 24.74
C GLY A 445 35.57 23.40 24.30
N GLY A 446 35.09 23.70 23.08
CA GLY A 446 35.16 25.01 22.45
C GLY A 446 33.79 25.72 22.29
N SER A 447 33.80 26.86 21.61
CA SER A 447 32.60 27.59 21.26
C SER A 447 32.67 28.12 19.83
N HIS A 448 31.52 28.45 19.22
CA HIS A 448 31.48 29.04 17.88
C HIS A 448 31.84 30.55 17.87
N GLY A 449 31.98 31.18 19.04
CA GLY A 449 32.30 32.61 19.17
C GLY A 449 31.13 33.50 18.77
N GLN A 450 31.33 34.52 17.97
CA GLN A 450 30.31 35.42 17.49
C GLN A 450 29.65 34.83 16.26
N VAL A 451 28.33 34.56 16.29
CA VAL A 451 27.55 34.01 15.20
C VAL A 451 26.31 34.85 14.93
N ASP A 452 26.01 35.04 13.65
CA ASP A 452 24.71 35.55 13.17
C ASP A 452 23.78 34.39 12.81
N ALA A 453 22.61 34.69 12.27
CA ALA A 453 21.59 33.71 11.93
C ALA A 453 22.08 32.65 10.92
N ALA A 454 22.70 33.08 9.83
CA ALA A 454 23.17 32.16 8.77
C ALA A 454 24.32 31.27 9.28
N ARG A 455 25.30 31.83 9.98
CA ARG A 455 26.40 31.06 10.57
C ARG A 455 25.92 30.11 11.66
N ALA A 456 24.92 30.49 12.47
CA ALA A 456 24.32 29.66 13.50
C ALA A 456 23.62 28.42 12.90
N LEU A 457 22.97 28.55 11.75
CA LEU A 457 22.41 27.42 11.00
C LEU A 457 23.49 26.54 10.37
N GLN A 458 24.52 27.14 9.76
CA GLN A 458 25.64 26.44 9.12
C GLN A 458 26.31 25.45 10.07
N VAL A 459 26.70 25.92 11.26
CA VAL A 459 27.41 25.11 12.28
C VAL A 459 26.46 24.47 13.30
N SER A 460 25.14 24.61 13.07
CA SER A 460 24.12 24.10 13.99
C SER A 460 24.29 24.53 15.45
N CYS A 461 24.65 25.81 15.70
CA CYS A 461 24.95 26.35 17.03
C CYS A 461 23.73 26.29 17.97
N ASN A 462 23.71 25.35 18.91
CA ASN A 462 22.63 25.25 19.89
C ASN A 462 22.55 26.49 20.79
N TYR A 463 23.70 27.07 21.21
CA TYR A 463 23.71 28.24 22.08
C TYR A 463 22.93 29.42 21.50
N TYR A 464 23.06 29.70 20.20
CA TYR A 464 22.31 30.73 19.51
C TYR A 464 20.79 30.51 19.67
N PHE A 465 20.33 29.30 19.38
CA PHE A 465 18.92 28.97 19.46
C PHE A 465 18.38 28.84 20.89
N TYR A 466 19.21 28.43 21.88
CA TYR A 466 18.86 28.51 23.30
C TYR A 466 18.55 29.93 23.71
N GLN A 467 19.38 30.89 23.27
CA GLN A 467 19.13 32.31 23.54
C GLN A 467 17.80 32.77 22.91
N LEU A 468 17.51 32.39 21.67
CA LEU A 468 16.24 32.73 21.03
C LEU A 468 15.03 32.15 21.78
N GLY A 469 15.09 30.86 22.15
CA GLY A 469 14.03 30.20 22.92
C GLY A 469 13.80 30.84 24.28
N TYR A 470 14.88 31.24 24.97
CA TYR A 470 14.81 31.96 26.24
C TYR A 470 14.20 33.32 26.09
N ASP A 471 14.51 34.08 25.03
CA ASP A 471 13.96 35.39 24.76
C ASP A 471 12.50 35.31 24.31
N LEU A 472 12.14 34.31 23.47
CA LEU A 472 10.76 34.05 23.05
C LEU A 472 9.81 33.73 24.21
N TYR A 473 10.30 33.03 25.24
CA TYR A 473 9.52 32.72 26.45
C TYR A 473 8.96 33.96 27.16
N LYS A 474 9.63 35.11 27.02
CA LYS A 474 9.21 36.36 27.66
C LYS A 474 7.95 36.96 27.06
N PHE A 475 7.53 36.49 25.90
CA PHE A 475 6.31 36.95 25.22
C PHE A 475 5.08 36.20 25.71
N LYS A 476 3.92 36.85 25.73
CA LYS A 476 2.64 36.16 25.97
C LYS A 476 2.18 35.32 24.79
N THR A 477 2.57 35.74 23.57
CA THR A 477 2.28 35.08 22.33
C THR A 477 3.30 33.95 22.13
N ASP A 478 2.83 32.72 21.90
CA ASP A 478 3.70 31.62 21.57
C ASP A 478 4.06 31.67 20.09
N TYR A 479 5.07 32.48 19.77
CA TYR A 479 5.56 32.62 18.39
C TYR A 479 6.13 31.30 17.83
N MET A 480 6.74 30.45 18.66
CA MET A 480 7.28 29.17 18.18
C MET A 480 6.16 28.22 17.73
N ASP A 481 5.10 28.06 18.52
CA ASP A 481 3.96 27.22 18.16
C ASP A 481 3.22 27.75 16.92
N ILE A 482 2.98 29.07 16.87
CA ILE A 482 2.31 29.71 15.73
C ILE A 482 3.10 29.50 14.44
N THR A 483 4.42 29.74 14.48
CA THR A 483 5.29 29.58 13.32
C THR A 483 5.37 28.11 12.87
N ALA A 484 5.59 27.19 13.80
CA ALA A 484 5.64 25.75 13.49
C ALA A 484 4.32 25.28 12.87
N LYS A 485 3.18 25.71 13.40
CA LYS A 485 1.85 25.45 12.83
C LYS A 485 1.73 26.02 11.42
N GLY A 486 2.10 27.27 11.22
CA GLY A 486 2.05 27.93 9.92
C GLY A 486 2.88 27.20 8.85
N LEU A 487 4.00 26.63 9.26
CA LEU A 487 4.90 25.81 8.43
C LEU A 487 4.43 24.36 8.28
N GLY A 488 3.29 23.96 8.87
CA GLY A 488 2.69 22.64 8.72
C GLY A 488 3.16 21.57 9.71
N LEU A 489 4.03 21.89 10.64
CA LEU A 489 4.46 20.95 11.67
C LEU A 489 3.32 20.66 12.65
N GLY A 490 3.04 19.36 12.89
CA GLY A 490 1.89 18.93 13.71
C GLY A 490 0.52 19.19 13.07
N GLU A 491 0.47 19.31 11.76
CA GLU A 491 -0.76 19.45 10.96
C GLU A 491 -0.81 18.32 9.92
N ARG A 492 -2.02 17.93 9.48
CA ARG A 492 -2.17 16.95 8.40
C ARG A 492 -1.51 17.44 7.12
N THR A 493 -0.82 16.54 6.44
CA THR A 493 -0.26 16.83 5.11
C THR A 493 -1.32 16.68 4.02
N GLY A 494 -2.41 15.93 4.32
CA GLY A 494 -3.51 15.68 3.40
C GLY A 494 -3.26 14.51 2.45
N VAL A 495 -2.20 13.75 2.66
CA VAL A 495 -1.91 12.54 1.88
C VAL A 495 -3.06 11.54 1.99
N GLU A 496 -3.31 10.79 0.92
CA GLU A 496 -4.44 9.87 0.80
C GLU A 496 -4.32 8.63 1.70
N LEU A 497 -3.10 8.29 2.09
CA LEU A 497 -2.81 7.18 2.99
C LEU A 497 -2.98 7.59 4.45
N PRO A 498 -3.18 6.63 5.37
CA PRO A 498 -3.20 6.92 6.79
C PRO A 498 -1.92 7.61 7.24
N GLU A 499 -2.06 8.75 7.95
CA GLU A 499 -0.95 9.51 8.49
C GLU A 499 -1.16 9.83 9.97
N TYR A 500 -0.07 9.82 10.75
CA TYR A 500 -0.05 10.39 12.10
C TYR A 500 0.24 11.88 12.04
N ILE A 501 -0.40 12.64 12.94
CA ILE A 501 -0.26 14.11 12.93
C ILE A 501 0.97 14.56 13.72
N GLY A 502 1.43 13.77 14.71
CA GLY A 502 2.45 14.23 15.65
C GLY A 502 1.93 15.41 16.51
N HIS A 503 2.83 16.10 17.18
CA HIS A 503 2.48 17.24 17.99
C HIS A 503 3.63 18.24 18.16
N ARG A 504 3.25 19.50 18.31
CA ARG A 504 4.17 20.60 18.59
C ARG A 504 4.39 20.74 20.10
N SER A 505 5.59 21.13 20.45
CA SER A 505 5.98 21.42 21.82
C SER A 505 5.41 22.78 22.25
N ASN A 506 4.39 22.78 23.10
CA ASN A 506 3.76 23.95 23.70
C ASN A 506 3.18 23.58 25.07
N ALA A 507 2.68 24.59 25.80
CA ALA A 507 2.15 24.40 27.15
C ALA A 507 0.95 23.44 27.21
N GLN A 508 0.10 23.41 26.17
CA GLN A 508 -1.04 22.51 26.10
C GLN A 508 -0.58 21.06 25.90
N THR A 509 0.25 20.81 24.92
CA THR A 509 0.79 19.47 24.63
C THR A 509 1.50 18.89 25.86
N LYS A 510 2.31 19.70 26.54
CA LYS A 510 2.99 19.27 27.76
C LYS A 510 2.01 18.92 28.87
N ALA A 511 0.97 19.72 29.07
CA ALA A 511 -0.05 19.49 30.08
C ALA A 511 -0.88 18.23 29.80
N GLU A 512 -1.05 17.83 28.54
CA GLU A 512 -1.75 16.63 28.13
C GLU A 512 -0.92 15.36 28.32
N GLN A 513 0.42 15.46 28.17
CA GLN A 513 1.32 14.30 28.21
C GLN A 513 1.91 14.02 29.59
N HIS A 514 1.96 15.00 30.47
CA HIS A 514 2.58 14.89 31.79
C HIS A 514 1.57 15.06 32.92
N VAL A 515 2.01 14.72 34.16
CA VAL A 515 1.21 14.82 35.37
C VAL A 515 1.92 15.61 36.44
N GLY A 516 1.18 16.11 37.44
CA GLY A 516 1.75 16.87 38.54
C GLY A 516 2.37 18.21 38.08
N ASP A 517 3.52 18.55 38.65
CA ASP A 517 4.25 19.78 38.30
C ASP A 517 4.95 19.69 36.94
N ASP A 518 5.22 18.48 36.43
CA ASP A 518 5.87 18.27 35.14
C ASP A 518 4.99 18.73 33.96
N LYS A 519 3.68 18.92 34.16
CA LYS A 519 2.77 19.49 33.16
C LYS A 519 2.91 20.99 32.94
N LEU A 520 3.63 21.69 33.84
CA LEU A 520 3.82 23.14 33.76
C LEU A 520 4.90 23.47 32.72
N TRP A 521 4.66 24.55 31.97
CA TRP A 521 5.61 25.06 31.00
C TRP A 521 6.63 25.99 31.64
N TYR A 522 7.90 25.65 31.53
CA TYR A 522 9.01 26.40 32.10
C TYR A 522 9.91 27.00 31.02
N GLN A 523 10.82 27.91 31.41
CA GLN A 523 11.81 28.49 30.50
C GLN A 523 12.67 27.44 29.78
N GLY A 524 13.02 26.36 30.51
CA GLY A 524 13.80 25.25 29.97
C GLY A 524 13.11 24.53 28.80
N ASP A 525 11.79 24.40 28.86
CA ASP A 525 11.00 23.80 27.79
C ASP A 525 11.10 24.63 26.49
N SER A 526 11.00 25.97 26.60
CA SER A 526 11.16 26.86 25.45
C SER A 526 12.58 26.82 24.86
N VAL A 527 13.59 26.72 25.70
CA VAL A 527 15.00 26.57 25.29
C VAL A 527 15.20 25.27 24.51
N LEU A 528 14.67 24.15 25.00
CA LEU A 528 14.75 22.85 24.32
C LEU A 528 13.88 22.79 23.06
N THR A 529 12.68 23.37 23.11
CA THR A 529 11.80 23.49 21.92
C THR A 529 12.50 24.19 20.78
N ALA A 530 13.27 25.26 21.08
CA ALA A 530 13.96 26.07 20.07
C ALA A 530 14.99 25.29 19.23
N ILE A 531 15.46 24.15 19.72
CA ILE A 531 16.37 23.25 19.00
C ILE A 531 15.67 21.96 18.51
N GLY A 532 14.32 21.91 18.56
CA GLY A 532 13.54 20.76 18.10
C GLY A 532 13.53 19.56 19.04
N GLN A 533 13.77 19.77 20.32
CA GLN A 533 13.65 18.79 21.40
C GLN A 533 12.35 19.02 22.19
N SER A 534 12.30 18.62 23.45
CA SER A 534 11.12 18.66 24.32
C SER A 534 10.00 17.79 23.73
N GLU A 535 8.77 18.29 23.66
CA GLU A 535 7.59 17.54 23.21
C GLU A 535 7.40 17.51 21.68
N ASN A 536 8.29 18.10 20.88
CA ASN A 536 8.16 18.07 19.43
C ASN A 536 8.28 16.64 18.91
N ARG A 537 7.24 16.20 18.15
CA ARG A 537 7.21 14.88 17.48
C ARG A 537 6.53 15.03 16.13
N PHE A 538 7.24 14.73 15.03
CA PHE A 538 6.74 14.85 13.67
C PHE A 538 7.09 13.63 12.84
N THR A 539 6.25 13.34 11.85
CA THR A 539 6.53 12.26 10.89
C THR A 539 7.51 12.73 9.81
N PRO A 540 8.24 11.82 9.17
CA PRO A 540 9.11 12.16 8.03
C PRO A 540 8.38 12.90 6.90
N ILE A 541 7.11 12.54 6.60
CA ILE A 541 6.33 13.27 5.60
C ILE A 541 6.03 14.71 6.04
N GLN A 542 5.77 14.95 7.32
CA GLN A 542 5.61 16.31 7.83
C GLN A 542 6.91 17.12 7.75
N LEU A 543 8.06 16.50 8.01
CA LEU A 543 9.36 17.15 7.86
C LEU A 543 9.67 17.48 6.39
N CYS A 544 9.25 16.62 5.45
CA CYS A 544 9.37 16.89 4.03
C CYS A 544 8.45 18.03 3.58
N SER A 545 7.17 17.98 3.98
CA SER A 545 6.20 19.07 3.73
C SER A 545 6.66 20.41 4.33
N TYR A 546 7.28 20.37 5.52
CA TYR A 546 7.89 21.55 6.15
C TYR A 546 9.08 22.07 5.32
N ALA A 547 9.97 21.21 4.86
CA ALA A 547 11.09 21.60 3.99
C ALA A 547 10.57 22.21 2.67
N ALA A 548 9.54 21.62 2.07
CA ALA A 548 8.88 22.16 0.87
C ALA A 548 8.22 23.52 1.15
N THR A 549 7.61 23.70 2.31
CA THR A 549 6.98 24.97 2.72
C THR A 549 8.03 26.07 2.91
N LEU A 550 9.19 25.75 3.51
CA LEU A 550 10.32 26.67 3.60
C LEU A 550 10.84 27.07 2.22
N ALA A 551 11.05 26.07 1.34
CA ALA A 551 11.49 26.27 -0.04
C ALA A 551 10.53 27.18 -0.83
N ASN A 552 9.25 27.06 -0.58
CA ASN A 552 8.16 27.78 -1.28
C ASN A 552 7.69 29.04 -0.51
N LYS A 553 8.57 29.57 0.35
CA LYS A 553 8.35 30.81 1.09
C LYS A 553 6.99 30.87 1.78
N GLY A 554 6.62 29.78 2.48
CA GLY A 554 5.42 29.69 3.30
C GLY A 554 4.19 29.12 2.60
N ASN A 555 4.23 28.83 1.29
CA ASN A 555 3.15 28.12 0.61
C ASN A 555 3.25 26.61 0.91
N ARG A 556 2.19 26.04 1.49
CA ARG A 556 2.10 24.62 1.82
C ARG A 556 1.06 23.95 0.95
N TYR A 557 1.50 23.03 0.11
CA TYR A 557 0.62 22.22 -0.73
C TYR A 557 0.24 20.91 -0.06
N LYS A 558 -0.92 20.38 -0.44
CA LYS A 558 -1.39 19.06 -0.06
C LYS A 558 -0.44 17.99 -0.61
N ALA A 559 0.02 17.12 0.27
CA ALA A 559 0.79 15.97 -0.15
C ALA A 559 -0.11 14.96 -0.87
N THR A 560 0.36 14.37 -1.97
CA THR A 560 -0.43 13.41 -2.73
C THR A 560 0.46 12.43 -3.50
N PHE A 561 -0.01 11.18 -3.59
CA PHE A 561 0.54 10.18 -4.49
C PHE A 561 -0.16 10.17 -5.86
N MET A 562 -1.32 10.83 -5.96
CA MET A 562 -2.06 10.88 -7.22
C MET A 562 -1.34 11.73 -8.26
N ASN A 563 -1.15 11.17 -9.45
CA ASN A 563 -0.83 11.94 -10.65
C ASN A 563 -2.08 12.01 -11.55
N ARG A 564 -2.52 10.87 -12.08
CA ARG A 564 -3.75 10.79 -12.90
C ARG A 564 -4.33 9.39 -12.92
N VAL A 565 -5.60 9.29 -13.30
CA VAL A 565 -6.30 8.03 -13.59
C VAL A 565 -6.63 8.00 -15.08
N VAL A 566 -6.29 6.91 -15.74
CA VAL A 566 -6.56 6.71 -17.17
C VAL A 566 -7.37 5.43 -17.38
N SER A 567 -8.09 5.35 -18.50
CA SER A 567 -8.82 4.13 -18.87
C SER A 567 -7.88 2.93 -18.98
N SER A 568 -8.43 1.71 -18.86
CA SER A 568 -7.66 0.46 -18.95
C SER A 568 -6.89 0.31 -20.25
N ASP A 569 -7.34 0.93 -21.35
CA ASP A 569 -6.68 0.95 -22.66
C ASP A 569 -5.81 2.19 -22.90
N TYR A 570 -5.58 3.01 -21.86
CA TYR A 570 -4.75 4.23 -21.85
C TYR A 570 -5.22 5.37 -22.79
N LYS A 571 -6.44 5.33 -23.32
CA LYS A 571 -6.90 6.34 -24.28
C LYS A 571 -7.54 7.55 -23.64
N ASP A 572 -8.26 7.36 -22.55
CA ASP A 572 -9.05 8.39 -21.91
C ASP A 572 -8.42 8.79 -20.56
N LEU A 573 -8.23 10.09 -20.37
CA LEU A 573 -7.91 10.68 -19.08
C LEU A 573 -9.21 10.81 -18.28
N LEU A 574 -9.30 10.12 -17.14
CA LEU A 574 -10.51 10.09 -16.29
C LEU A 574 -10.41 11.08 -15.14
N GLU A 575 -9.24 11.19 -14.54
CA GLU A 575 -8.96 12.11 -13.45
C GLU A 575 -7.50 12.59 -13.53
N GLU A 576 -7.26 13.83 -13.15
CA GLU A 576 -5.92 14.42 -13.06
C GLU A 576 -5.79 15.20 -11.77
N ASN A 577 -4.71 14.97 -11.05
CA ASN A 577 -4.42 15.73 -9.84
C ASN A 577 -4.12 17.20 -10.17
N LYS A 578 -4.62 18.09 -9.32
CA LYS A 578 -4.31 19.53 -9.38
C LYS A 578 -3.71 19.96 -8.04
N PRO A 579 -2.61 20.73 -8.07
CA PRO A 579 -2.01 21.25 -6.85
C PRO A 579 -3.04 21.98 -5.98
N GLU A 580 -3.16 21.56 -4.71
CA GLU A 580 -4.06 22.16 -3.72
C GLU A 580 -3.24 22.88 -2.65
N LEU A 581 -3.39 24.22 -2.57
CA LEU A 581 -2.76 25.01 -1.51
C LEU A 581 -3.54 24.84 -0.21
N LEU A 582 -2.94 24.18 0.79
CA LEU A 582 -3.56 23.98 2.11
C LEU A 582 -3.48 25.22 2.99
N SER A 583 -2.35 25.91 2.98
CA SER A 583 -2.14 27.11 3.79
C SER A 583 -1.00 27.95 3.23
N HIS A 584 -0.99 29.22 3.62
CA HIS A 584 0.11 30.13 3.38
C HIS A 584 0.49 30.82 4.70
N MET A 585 1.77 30.88 4.97
CA MET A 585 2.35 31.65 6.07
C MET A 585 3.21 32.75 5.48
N ASP A 586 2.93 34.00 5.85
CA ASP A 586 3.77 35.12 5.46
C ASP A 586 5.15 35.01 6.12
N ILE A 587 6.18 34.84 5.31
CA ILE A 587 7.58 34.85 5.75
C ILE A 587 8.23 36.10 5.16
N SER A 588 8.80 36.96 6.02
CA SER A 588 9.47 38.15 5.55
C SER A 588 10.65 37.81 4.61
N ASP A 589 10.95 38.69 3.64
CA ASP A 589 12.09 38.52 2.73
C ASP A 589 13.40 38.41 3.48
N GLU A 590 13.55 39.11 4.61
CA GLU A 590 14.72 39.05 5.47
C GLU A 590 14.87 37.69 6.16
N ALA A 591 13.79 37.13 6.71
CA ALA A 591 13.81 35.81 7.34
C ALA A 591 14.08 34.71 6.29
N PHE A 592 13.44 34.84 5.12
CA PHE A 592 13.67 33.91 4.00
C PHE A 592 15.15 33.91 3.59
N ALA A 593 15.73 35.11 3.34
CA ALA A 593 17.13 35.24 2.94
C ALA A 593 18.08 34.65 4.01
N ALA A 594 17.82 34.92 5.30
CA ALA A 594 18.66 34.46 6.40
C ALA A 594 18.70 32.94 6.53
N TYR A 595 17.52 32.26 6.51
CA TYR A 595 17.55 30.79 6.62
C TYR A 595 17.97 30.13 5.32
N ASN A 596 17.64 30.68 4.16
CA ASN A 596 18.04 30.14 2.87
C ASN A 596 19.58 30.17 2.70
N GLU A 597 20.21 31.28 3.07
CA GLU A 597 21.67 31.39 3.12
C GLU A 597 22.25 30.39 4.13
N GLY A 598 21.75 30.36 5.35
CA GLY A 598 22.22 29.47 6.40
C GLY A 598 22.14 27.98 6.01
N MET A 599 21.01 27.56 5.43
CA MET A 599 20.81 26.19 4.92
C MET A 599 21.75 25.85 3.74
N TYR A 600 22.03 26.85 2.86
CA TYR A 600 23.00 26.67 1.79
C TYR A 600 24.43 26.48 2.34
N LEU A 601 24.82 27.27 3.33
CA LEU A 601 26.14 27.15 3.98
C LEU A 601 26.37 25.79 4.66
N VAL A 602 25.28 25.09 5.07
CA VAL A 602 25.36 23.73 5.64
C VAL A 602 25.93 22.72 4.64
N THR A 603 25.64 22.86 3.36
CA THR A 603 26.00 21.89 2.30
C THR A 603 27.16 22.33 1.42
N SER A 604 27.46 23.64 1.37
CA SER A 604 28.35 24.22 0.37
C SER A 604 29.69 24.74 0.89
N THR A 605 29.81 24.93 2.21
CA THR A 605 30.95 25.63 2.78
C THR A 605 31.67 24.76 3.81
N GLU A 606 33.01 24.76 3.76
CA GLU A 606 33.86 24.04 4.73
C GLU A 606 33.44 24.35 6.17
N GLY A 607 33.22 23.29 6.94
CA GLY A 607 32.67 23.35 8.31
C GLY A 607 31.14 23.48 8.36
N GLY A 608 30.42 23.33 7.24
CA GLY A 608 29.00 23.03 7.20
C GLY A 608 28.74 21.59 7.64
N THR A 609 27.61 21.33 8.33
CA THR A 609 27.37 20.01 8.93
C THR A 609 27.06 18.89 7.92
N ALA A 610 26.90 19.21 6.63
CA ALA A 610 26.70 18.27 5.53
C ALA A 610 27.57 18.59 4.30
N ASP A 611 28.65 19.38 4.46
CA ASP A 611 29.50 19.82 3.35
C ASP A 611 30.15 18.65 2.60
N THR A 612 30.59 17.63 3.32
CA THR A 612 31.21 16.43 2.75
C THR A 612 30.28 15.62 1.85
N ALA A 613 28.99 15.60 2.15
CA ALA A 613 28.00 14.88 1.36
C ALA A 613 27.77 15.53 0.00
N PHE A 614 27.99 16.84 -0.17
CA PHE A 614 27.71 17.59 -1.40
C PHE A 614 28.97 18.09 -2.10
N VAL A 615 30.14 17.56 -1.78
CA VAL A 615 31.38 17.88 -2.50
C VAL A 615 31.20 17.61 -3.99
N ASN A 616 31.54 18.60 -4.83
CA ASN A 616 31.41 18.57 -6.29
C ASN A 616 29.99 18.35 -6.82
N PHE A 617 28.96 18.45 -6.00
CA PHE A 617 27.59 18.39 -6.50
C PHE A 617 27.26 19.68 -7.25
N PRO A 618 26.83 19.61 -8.54
CA PRO A 618 26.73 20.80 -9.40
C PRO A 618 25.53 21.69 -9.07
N ILE A 619 24.54 21.18 -8.37
CA ILE A 619 23.31 21.89 -8.00
C ILE A 619 23.44 22.44 -6.58
N LYS A 620 23.08 23.71 -6.38
CA LYS A 620 23.06 24.30 -5.05
C LYS A 620 21.91 23.70 -4.23
N VAL A 621 22.23 23.16 -3.08
CA VAL A 621 21.29 22.53 -2.16
C VAL A 621 21.19 23.35 -0.86
N ALA A 622 20.01 23.67 -0.42
CA ALA A 622 19.76 24.15 0.94
C ALA A 622 19.43 22.95 1.83
N GLY A 623 20.20 22.73 2.88
CA GLY A 623 20.01 21.57 3.74
C GLY A 623 20.17 21.85 5.24
N LYS A 624 19.70 20.95 6.08
CA LYS A 624 19.90 21.00 7.52
C LYS A 624 19.96 19.61 8.13
N THR A 625 21.04 19.33 8.83
CA THR A 625 21.20 18.12 9.63
C THR A 625 20.45 18.26 10.96
N GLY A 626 19.88 17.16 11.44
CA GLY A 626 19.31 17.00 12.76
C GLY A 626 19.97 15.87 13.51
N THR A 627 20.12 16.06 14.80
CA THR A 627 20.46 15.01 15.76
C THR A 627 19.50 15.20 16.93
N ALA A 628 18.81 14.15 17.30
CA ALA A 628 17.82 14.22 18.37
C ALA A 628 18.08 13.11 19.39
N GLU A 629 18.26 13.52 20.65
CA GLU A 629 18.50 12.59 21.75
C GLU A 629 17.32 11.61 21.90
N THR A 630 17.63 10.31 22.04
CA THR A 630 16.62 9.27 22.31
C THR A 630 16.12 9.32 23.76
N GLY A 631 16.88 9.94 24.65
CA GLY A 631 16.64 9.93 26.10
C GLY A 631 16.98 8.58 26.77
N ILE A 632 17.48 7.61 26.02
CA ILE A 632 17.86 6.29 26.51
C ILE A 632 19.39 6.23 26.64
N ARG A 633 19.87 6.04 27.86
CA ARG A 633 21.30 6.02 28.09
C ARG A 633 21.99 4.84 27.41
N GLY A 634 23.01 5.12 26.62
CA GLY A 634 23.83 4.10 25.96
C GLY A 634 23.33 3.70 24.58
N THR A 635 22.32 4.39 24.05
CA THR A 635 21.90 4.27 22.66
C THR A 635 22.43 5.46 21.86
N SER A 636 22.57 5.26 20.55
CA SER A 636 22.85 6.34 19.61
C SER A 636 21.67 7.30 19.50
N ASP A 637 21.93 8.54 19.12
CA ASP A 637 20.90 9.53 18.85
C ASP A 637 20.18 9.26 17.53
N ASN A 638 18.96 9.77 17.37
CA ASN A 638 18.28 9.73 16.09
C ASN A 638 18.88 10.75 15.11
N GLY A 639 19.11 10.31 13.88
CA GLY A 639 19.60 11.17 12.82
C GLY A 639 18.46 11.69 11.94
N ALA A 640 18.57 12.96 11.51
CA ALA A 640 17.66 13.56 10.55
C ALA A 640 18.41 14.44 9.54
N PHE A 641 17.87 14.52 8.34
CA PHE A 641 18.34 15.47 7.33
C PHE A 641 17.14 15.96 6.51
N ILE A 642 17.05 17.27 6.30
CA ILE A 642 16.10 17.87 5.36
C ILE A 642 16.84 18.75 4.36
N CYS A 643 16.36 18.79 3.13
CA CYS A 643 16.89 19.69 2.12
C CYS A 643 15.84 20.05 1.06
N TYR A 644 16.19 21.03 0.26
CA TYR A 644 15.51 21.33 -1.01
C TYR A 644 16.52 21.83 -2.05
N ALA A 645 16.21 21.62 -3.31
CA ALA A 645 17.05 21.98 -4.44
C ALA A 645 16.19 22.30 -5.69
N PRO A 646 16.73 23.12 -6.65
CA PRO A 646 17.87 24.03 -6.48
C PRO A 646 17.60 25.15 -5.49
N LEU A 647 18.64 25.76 -4.94
CA LEU A 647 18.51 26.87 -3.97
C LEU A 647 17.71 28.06 -4.52
N ASP A 648 17.97 28.43 -5.79
CA ASP A 648 17.45 29.66 -6.41
C ASP A 648 16.01 29.48 -6.99
N ASP A 649 15.63 28.26 -7.39
CA ASP A 649 14.27 27.89 -7.86
C ASP A 649 13.93 26.47 -7.37
N PRO A 650 13.53 26.30 -6.12
CA PRO A 650 13.28 24.99 -5.53
C PRO A 650 12.24 24.17 -6.30
N GLN A 651 12.58 22.92 -6.60
CA GLN A 651 11.74 21.97 -7.31
C GLN A 651 11.43 20.74 -6.46
N ILE A 652 12.41 20.23 -5.72
CA ILE A 652 12.29 19.04 -4.89
C ILE A 652 12.71 19.34 -3.45
N ALA A 653 11.95 18.84 -2.48
CA ALA A 653 12.29 18.80 -1.07
C ALA A 653 12.40 17.35 -0.59
N ILE A 654 13.34 17.07 0.30
CA ILE A 654 13.60 15.73 0.83
C ILE A 654 13.74 15.79 2.34
N ALA A 655 13.17 14.81 3.01
CA ALA A 655 13.40 14.54 4.44
C ALA A 655 13.84 13.08 4.61
N VAL A 656 14.89 12.88 5.38
CA VAL A 656 15.41 11.57 5.78
C VAL A 656 15.44 11.51 7.31
N TYR A 657 14.99 10.41 7.87
CA TYR A 657 15.03 10.16 9.30
C TYR A 657 15.49 8.72 9.57
N VAL A 658 16.42 8.52 10.49
CA VAL A 658 16.94 7.19 10.86
C VAL A 658 16.96 7.07 12.38
N GLU A 659 16.25 6.07 12.90
CA GLU A 659 16.17 5.72 14.31
C GLU A 659 17.54 5.28 14.80
N LYS A 660 18.06 5.93 15.85
CA LYS A 660 19.42 5.67 16.36
C LYS A 660 20.50 5.77 15.27
N GLY A 661 20.27 6.58 14.25
CA GLY A 661 21.16 6.75 13.10
C GLY A 661 22.37 7.66 13.37
N GLY A 662 22.51 8.16 14.60
CA GLY A 662 23.61 9.03 14.99
C GLY A 662 23.51 10.42 14.36
N HIS A 663 24.62 10.91 13.84
CA HIS A 663 24.68 12.24 13.24
C HIS A 663 23.99 12.31 11.87
N GLY A 664 23.10 13.29 11.67
CA GLY A 664 22.37 13.49 10.41
C GLY A 664 23.25 13.79 9.18
N SER A 665 24.54 14.03 9.35
CA SER A 665 25.49 14.24 8.26
C SER A 665 25.62 13.03 7.32
N SER A 666 25.65 11.81 7.87
CA SER A 666 25.68 10.57 7.07
C SER A 666 24.43 10.36 6.23
N LEU A 667 23.28 10.88 6.70
CA LEU A 667 22.00 10.76 6.01
C LEU A 667 21.86 11.69 4.81
N ALA A 668 22.70 12.72 4.73
CA ALA A 668 22.71 13.65 3.61
C ALA A 668 23.09 12.97 2.27
N THR A 669 23.83 11.85 2.31
CA THR A 669 24.17 11.04 1.13
C THR A 669 22.93 10.37 0.53
N ILE A 670 21.94 10.00 1.36
CA ILE A 670 20.65 9.43 0.90
C ILE A 670 19.89 10.49 0.09
N ALA A 671 19.83 11.72 0.60
CA ALA A 671 19.20 12.81 -0.13
C ALA A 671 19.98 13.16 -1.42
N ARG A 672 21.33 13.13 -1.37
CA ARG A 672 22.16 13.37 -2.55
C ARG A 672 21.89 12.36 -3.65
N SER A 673 21.83 11.06 -3.36
CA SER A 673 21.56 10.04 -4.38
C SER A 673 20.22 10.24 -5.10
N MET A 674 19.19 10.65 -4.37
CA MET A 674 17.91 11.01 -4.95
C MET A 674 17.98 12.26 -5.84
N LEU A 675 18.76 13.29 -5.42
CA LEU A 675 18.96 14.52 -6.19
C LEU A 675 19.78 14.26 -7.46
N GLU A 676 20.74 13.35 -7.42
CA GLU A 676 21.51 12.93 -8.61
C GLU A 676 20.58 12.37 -9.69
N VAL A 677 19.65 11.50 -9.31
CA VAL A 677 18.65 10.95 -10.22
C VAL A 677 17.68 12.04 -10.69
N TYR A 678 17.18 12.87 -9.79
CA TYR A 678 16.20 13.90 -10.13
C TYR A 678 16.72 14.93 -11.13
N PHE A 679 18.01 15.31 -11.03
CA PHE A 679 18.66 16.30 -11.90
C PHE A 679 19.47 15.70 -13.04
N ASP A 680 19.45 14.38 -13.21
CA ASP A 680 20.23 13.66 -14.23
C ASP A 680 21.72 14.04 -14.16
N VAL A 681 22.27 14.04 -12.94
CA VAL A 681 23.68 14.36 -12.69
C VAL A 681 24.46 13.06 -12.74
N ASP A 682 25.15 12.82 -13.84
CA ASP A 682 26.07 11.70 -13.96
C ASP A 682 27.17 11.77 -12.88
N GLU A 683 27.43 10.68 -12.16
CA GLU A 683 28.67 10.55 -11.41
C GLU A 683 29.83 10.74 -12.37
N VAL A 684 30.61 11.78 -12.14
CA VAL A 684 31.87 11.97 -12.85
C VAL A 684 32.83 10.88 -12.39
N GLY A 685 32.76 9.70 -13.00
CA GLY A 685 33.72 8.64 -12.69
C GLY A 685 33.34 7.18 -12.88
N ASP A 686 32.23 6.78 -13.48
CA ASP A 686 32.10 5.44 -14.09
C ASP A 686 30.87 5.34 -14.98
N VAL A 687 31.08 5.53 -16.26
CA VAL A 687 30.10 5.23 -17.31
C VAL A 687 30.12 3.72 -17.50
N ASN A 688 29.17 2.96 -16.91
CA ASN A 688 28.75 1.62 -17.40
C ASN A 688 27.97 0.78 -16.38
N SER A 689 26.81 1.23 -15.88
CA SER A 689 25.99 0.30 -15.09
C SER A 689 24.46 0.38 -15.27
N PHE A 690 23.92 1.27 -16.10
CA PHE A 690 22.46 1.39 -16.24
C PHE A 690 21.84 0.89 -17.55
N GLU A 691 22.61 0.34 -18.49
CA GLU A 691 22.07 -0.19 -19.76
C GLU A 691 21.46 -1.61 -19.69
N ASN A 692 21.45 -2.31 -18.56
CA ASN A 692 21.02 -3.71 -18.46
C ASN A 692 19.88 -4.00 -17.50
N ALA A 693 19.05 -3.04 -17.14
CA ALA A 693 17.91 -3.27 -16.23
C ALA A 693 16.57 -3.48 -16.96
N ILE A 694 16.58 -3.65 -18.28
CA ILE A 694 15.37 -4.02 -19.04
C ILE A 694 15.74 -5.17 -19.99
N SER A 695 15.54 -6.40 -19.51
CA SER A 695 15.35 -7.56 -20.39
C SER A 695 14.46 -8.58 -19.69
#